data_587a4ee4e10fe2cfccb4f3862fcdc98d
#
_entry.id   587a4ee4e10fe2cfccb4f3862fcdc98d
#
_cell.length_a   1.000
_cell.length_b   1.000
_cell.length_c   1.000
_cell.angle_alpha   90.00
_cell.angle_beta   90.00
_cell.angle_gamma   90.00
#
_symmetry.space_group_name_H-M   'P 1'
#
loop_
_entity.id
_entity.type
_entity.pdbx_description
1 polymer ?
#
loop_
_entity_poly.entity_id
_entity_poly.type
_entity_poly.pdbx_seq_one_letter_code
_entity_poly.pdbx_strand_id
1 'polypeptide(L)'
;MDLIHLHLKSSHHLNATQAWTLQSLTFVMGPSHTESNESRRIEMMSHIRENEPPPRVRQDPVSSMPAPKLPDKRWTINLEKSIQEAHYADEEAYNGRYAFNPDSGKELFVIDTPPPYPSGTWHIGAVAQYSMIDVLARSQRLLGKEVYFPWGVDRNGINIEFTVEKNTKRKMKTYDREEFLQLCETTIESFTQAMRSTAKRVGLSCDFSREYLTDAPDYRSVTQSIFVELFKKGDIVEDLRPNIYDPVEGTTIADAEVERIARKTNLVDVRWTCEDGTDLVISTTRPELICACGVVVVHPEDERYSHLVGTRISLPLDTSGRQSTVEIQQHPSVKSEFGTGVLMVCSFGDQNDVAVFRELGLTPFQAIDLEGKMTEVSGPLAGLSVLDARAQAIELLEQNGRLVQSVERDQDIPVSERGKNPVEIILLKEWYVRQTHIQDRMREHIDSITFHPVRNRQFLLDWMDNISIDWPISRRRWYHTEIPIWYSEDETKVIVPPSGTYVQPWKDMPPSGSRVLDRQSREDLGDYAEMLSELGEVKGEEKVFDTWMDSSNSNLFVSGYLNHPDVFKKAFPTALRPQGKEIVRTWLYYTLLKSTLVLDQPGFQHVWIDGLGMDPWGRKMSKSLGNGIDADSVLECGFDGRSGAWQVKGPDKTVKLRANKIGSECFRLWKACEAQVGDDFHINPEEIEKKYFGVLTKLFNVARFASQFEVPEDLETSPSALAPEDRWILAEFQNTMHTVKEAWSNLDIYSATQALKTFGTGLLPSHYLEMVKSRLYDDDQAAAWTLHRIVRDFMAAFSPVCPFFTHHISSTVYGLSSVDVDAFPSSPLTDVAFATEEGRRLCGLSHALQEFNGTTWAKKKEEGISLNQPIAGVAVPDELNEFKSTLTRMHQLE
;
A
#
# COMPACT_ATOMS: atom_id res chain seq x y z
N MET A 1 26.47 35.13 -4.08
CA MET A 1 27.86 34.98 -4.54
C MET A 1 27.94 33.63 -5.14
N ASP A 2 27.73 33.66 -6.40
CA ASP A 2 28.50 33.34 -7.60
C ASP A 2 28.58 31.85 -7.86
N LEU A 3 27.83 31.46 -8.84
CA LEU A 3 28.14 31.23 -10.26
C LEU A 3 29.05 30.01 -10.49
N ILE A 4 28.51 29.01 -11.21
CA ILE A 4 28.99 28.73 -12.56
C ILE A 4 27.94 27.91 -13.34
N HIS A 5 27.43 28.55 -14.40
CA HIS A 5 26.84 27.96 -15.62
C HIS A 5 27.94 27.41 -16.52
N LEU A 6 27.61 26.37 -17.29
CA LEU A 6 28.01 26.18 -18.73
C LEU A 6 27.42 24.87 -19.23
N HIS A 7 26.41 24.92 -20.09
CA HIS A 7 26.40 24.83 -21.57
C HIS A 7 26.70 23.43 -22.07
N LEU A 8 25.69 22.69 -22.55
CA LEU A 8 24.94 22.70 -23.85
C LEU A 8 25.78 22.68 -25.12
N LYS A 9 25.39 21.75 -25.92
CA LYS A 9 25.36 21.62 -27.38
C LYS A 9 26.20 20.49 -27.95
N SER A 10 25.51 19.53 -28.48
CA SER A 10 25.14 19.27 -29.88
C SER A 10 26.28 18.54 -30.63
N SER A 11 26.12 17.57 -31.46
CA SER A 11 25.15 17.34 -32.51
C SER A 11 25.53 16.08 -33.28
N HIS A 12 24.52 15.43 -33.83
CA HIS A 12 24.45 14.88 -35.18
C HIS A 12 25.13 13.58 -35.61
N HIS A 13 24.22 12.69 -36.02
CA HIS A 13 24.25 11.86 -37.25
C HIS A 13 25.17 10.63 -37.30
N LEU A 14 24.58 9.47 -37.45
CA LEU A 14 24.53 8.80 -38.75
C LEU A 14 23.65 7.54 -38.74
N ASN A 15 22.86 7.46 -39.80
CA ASN A 15 22.02 6.36 -40.23
C ASN A 15 22.79 5.06 -40.52
N ALA A 16 22.09 3.91 -40.36
CA ALA A 16 22.00 2.96 -41.48
C ALA A 16 20.97 1.85 -41.19
N THR A 17 19.87 1.97 -41.81
CA THR A 17 18.97 1.01 -42.47
C THR A 17 19.60 -0.35 -42.78
N GLN A 18 18.90 -1.43 -42.42
CA GLN A 18 18.65 -2.56 -43.31
C GLN A 18 17.36 -3.29 -42.92
N ALA A 19 16.38 -3.09 -43.75
CA ALA A 19 15.13 -3.84 -43.79
C ALA A 19 15.36 -5.19 -44.47
N TRP A 20 14.73 -6.25 -43.91
CA TRP A 20 14.44 -7.46 -44.65
C TRP A 20 12.92 -7.68 -44.66
N THR A 21 12.42 -7.54 -45.88
CA THR A 21 11.06 -7.83 -46.35
C THR A 21 10.76 -9.32 -46.23
N LEU A 22 9.61 -9.68 -45.70
CA LEU A 22 8.97 -10.97 -45.89
C LEU A 22 7.66 -10.77 -46.64
N GLN A 23 7.62 -11.34 -47.80
CA GLN A 23 6.46 -11.37 -48.70
C GLN A 23 5.36 -12.29 -48.15
N SER A 24 4.18 -11.78 -48.19
CA SER A 24 2.90 -12.43 -48.04
C SER A 24 2.60 -13.43 -49.15
N LEU A 25 2.10 -14.59 -48.82
CA LEU A 25 1.35 -15.47 -49.72
C LEU A 25 0.00 -15.80 -49.07
N THR A 26 -1.00 -15.17 -49.57
CA THR A 26 -2.43 -15.44 -49.40
C THR A 26 -2.81 -16.69 -50.18
N PHE A 27 -3.47 -17.65 -49.56
CA PHE A 27 -4.29 -18.63 -50.28
C PHE A 27 -5.71 -18.71 -49.70
N VAL A 28 -6.64 -18.67 -50.64
CA VAL A 28 -8.07 -18.53 -50.52
C VAL A 28 -8.71 -19.84 -50.06
N MET A 29 -9.74 -19.74 -49.23
CA MET A 29 -10.64 -20.82 -48.82
C MET A 29 -11.70 -21.14 -49.92
N GLY A 30 -11.99 -22.42 -50.02
CA GLY A 30 -13.24 -22.95 -50.61
C GLY A 30 -13.57 -24.35 -50.02
N PRO A 31 -14.84 -24.69 -49.81
CA PRO A 31 -15.25 -25.68 -48.82
C PRO A 31 -15.60 -27.05 -49.38
N SER A 32 -15.73 -28.02 -48.43
CA SER A 32 -16.53 -29.24 -48.41
C SER A 32 -15.86 -30.53 -48.86
N HIS A 33 -15.91 -31.46 -48.01
CA HIS A 33 -16.51 -32.81 -47.93
C HIS A 33 -15.77 -33.78 -47.05
N THR A 34 -16.55 -34.34 -46.14
CA THR A 34 -16.31 -35.42 -45.24
C THR A 34 -16.05 -36.73 -46.01
N GLU A 35 -15.26 -37.57 -45.36
CA GLU A 35 -15.27 -39.04 -45.34
C GLU A 35 -13.95 -39.72 -45.68
N SER A 36 -13.61 -40.67 -44.73
CA SER A 36 -12.74 -41.86 -44.93
C SER A 36 -11.25 -41.64 -45.23
N ASN A 37 -10.44 -41.59 -44.20
CA ASN A 37 -8.99 -41.83 -44.31
C ASN A 37 -8.37 -42.63 -43.15
N GLU A 38 -9.11 -43.56 -42.55
CA GLU A 38 -8.54 -44.53 -41.61
C GLU A 38 -7.96 -45.79 -42.29
N SER A 39 -8.35 -46.12 -43.51
CA SER A 39 -7.91 -47.31 -44.21
C SER A 39 -6.60 -47.22 -44.99
N ARG A 40 -6.02 -46.02 -45.14
CA ARG A 40 -4.74 -45.83 -45.88
C ARG A 40 -3.49 -45.70 -45.01
N ARG A 41 -3.66 -45.70 -43.69
CA ARG A 41 -2.54 -45.63 -42.74
C ARG A 41 -1.95 -46.99 -42.32
N ILE A 42 -2.62 -48.07 -42.64
CA ILE A 42 -2.22 -49.43 -42.28
C ILE A 42 -1.38 -50.11 -43.39
N GLU A 43 -1.49 -49.71 -44.63
CA GLU A 43 -0.71 -50.33 -45.71
C GLU A 43 0.64 -49.70 -45.99
N MET A 44 0.98 -48.54 -45.36
CA MET A 44 2.27 -47.88 -45.57
C MET A 44 3.29 -48.17 -44.48
N MET A 45 2.95 -49.02 -43.50
CA MET A 45 3.83 -49.42 -42.39
C MET A 45 4.39 -50.86 -42.50
N SER A 46 4.13 -51.58 -43.60
CA SER A 46 4.62 -52.96 -43.78
C SER A 46 5.87 -53.14 -44.67
N HIS A 47 6.48 -52.10 -45.20
CA HIS A 47 7.62 -52.26 -46.11
C HIS A 47 8.91 -51.48 -45.74
N ILE A 48 9.04 -51.07 -44.43
CA ILE A 48 10.32 -50.58 -43.92
C ILE A 48 10.67 -51.31 -42.63
N ARG A 49 10.92 -52.57 -42.74
CA ARG A 49 11.58 -53.41 -41.70
C ARG A 49 12.46 -54.47 -42.33
N GLU A 50 13.61 -54.04 -42.87
CA GLU A 50 14.78 -54.88 -43.11
C GLU A 50 15.94 -53.98 -43.44
N ASN A 51 16.62 -53.45 -42.39
CA ASN A 51 18.01 -52.97 -42.30
C ASN A 51 18.17 -51.95 -41.17
N GLU A 52 17.80 -52.33 -39.94
CA GLU A 52 18.34 -51.65 -38.76
C GLU A 52 19.48 -52.50 -38.17
N PRO A 53 20.65 -51.96 -37.91
CA PRO A 53 21.67 -52.64 -37.15
C PRO A 53 21.13 -52.89 -35.71
N PRO A 54 21.59 -54.00 -35.07
CA PRO A 54 21.09 -54.37 -33.73
C PRO A 54 21.26 -53.22 -32.78
N PRO A 55 20.25 -53.01 -31.87
CA PRO A 55 20.29 -51.93 -30.89
C PRO A 55 21.58 -52.06 -30.07
N ARG A 56 22.47 -51.06 -30.12
CA ARG A 56 23.55 -50.95 -29.16
C ARG A 56 22.90 -50.89 -27.79
N VAL A 57 23.09 -51.94 -27.01
CA VAL A 57 22.79 -51.94 -25.59
C VAL A 57 23.69 -50.83 -24.99
N ARG A 58 23.13 -49.68 -24.79
CA ARG A 58 23.75 -48.72 -23.87
C ARG A 58 23.65 -49.37 -22.50
N GLN A 59 24.74 -49.84 -22.02
CA GLN A 59 24.94 -50.03 -20.60
C GLN A 59 24.99 -48.61 -20.02
N ASP A 60 23.84 -48.09 -19.63
CA ASP A 60 23.80 -46.87 -18.82
C ASP A 60 24.25 -47.24 -17.40
N PRO A 61 25.29 -46.63 -16.87
CA PRO A 61 25.71 -46.86 -15.48
C PRO A 61 24.77 -46.17 -14.47
N VAL A 62 23.51 -45.89 -14.83
CA VAL A 62 22.55 -45.14 -14.05
C VAL A 62 21.63 -46.01 -13.19
N SER A 63 21.91 -47.30 -13.03
CA SER A 63 20.97 -48.25 -12.40
C SER A 63 21.06 -48.38 -10.87
N SER A 64 21.76 -47.49 -10.15
CA SER A 64 21.86 -47.57 -8.68
C SER A 64 21.69 -46.29 -7.91
N MET A 65 21.20 -45.21 -8.52
CA MET A 65 20.94 -44.00 -7.76
C MET A 65 19.70 -44.14 -6.90
N PRO A 66 19.74 -43.75 -5.61
CA PRO A 66 18.53 -43.68 -4.79
C PRO A 66 17.55 -42.68 -5.41
N ALA A 67 16.27 -42.99 -5.29
CA ALA A 67 15.22 -42.04 -5.70
C ALA A 67 15.31 -40.77 -4.88
N PRO A 68 15.16 -39.57 -5.48
CA PRO A 68 15.21 -38.31 -4.74
C PRO A 68 14.12 -38.28 -3.67
N LYS A 69 14.44 -37.73 -2.47
CA LYS A 69 13.47 -37.57 -1.39
C LYS A 69 12.33 -36.63 -1.79
N LEU A 70 12.59 -35.63 -2.68
CA LEU A 70 11.56 -34.85 -3.32
C LEU A 70 10.96 -35.65 -4.49
N PRO A 71 9.71 -36.17 -4.36
CA PRO A 71 9.10 -37.04 -5.36
C PRO A 71 8.72 -36.26 -6.64
N ASP A 72 8.41 -34.97 -6.50
CA ASP A 72 7.96 -34.15 -7.60
C ASP A 72 9.11 -33.82 -8.56
N LYS A 73 8.85 -33.94 -9.86
CA LYS A 73 9.86 -33.67 -10.88
C LYS A 73 10.13 -32.15 -11.04
N ARG A 74 9.24 -31.29 -10.59
CA ARG A 74 9.33 -29.84 -10.71
C ARG A 74 8.32 -29.18 -9.78
N TRP A 75 8.58 -27.93 -9.42
CA TRP A 75 7.59 -27.08 -8.76
C TRP A 75 6.37 -26.87 -9.66
N THR A 76 5.18 -26.98 -9.09
CA THR A 76 3.92 -26.72 -9.79
C THR A 76 2.96 -25.96 -8.90
N ILE A 77 2.04 -25.20 -9.48
CA ILE A 77 1.04 -24.44 -8.73
C ILE A 77 0.07 -25.36 -7.97
N ASN A 78 -0.23 -26.57 -8.48
CA ASN A 78 -1.05 -27.52 -7.74
C ASN A 78 -0.31 -28.10 -6.52
N LEU A 79 1.00 -28.28 -6.60
CA LEU A 79 1.80 -28.63 -5.43
C LEU A 79 1.74 -27.52 -4.39
N GLU A 80 1.93 -26.26 -4.79
CA GLU A 80 1.77 -25.09 -3.92
C GLU A 80 0.40 -25.08 -3.23
N LYS A 81 -0.68 -25.25 -3.98
CA LYS A 81 -2.05 -25.35 -3.45
C LYS A 81 -2.18 -26.43 -2.38
N SER A 82 -1.69 -27.65 -2.64
CA SER A 82 -1.78 -28.74 -1.66
C SER A 82 -0.97 -28.48 -0.39
N ILE A 83 0.16 -27.78 -0.50
CA ILE A 83 0.97 -27.35 0.65
C ILE A 83 0.23 -26.30 1.47
N GLN A 84 -0.37 -25.31 0.82
CA GLN A 84 -1.21 -24.29 1.48
C GLN A 84 -2.38 -24.93 2.23
N GLU A 85 -3.13 -25.83 1.57
CA GLU A 85 -4.26 -26.54 2.18
C GLU A 85 -3.82 -27.34 3.40
N ALA A 86 -2.70 -28.07 3.32
CA ALA A 86 -2.14 -28.79 4.45
C ALA A 86 -1.66 -27.88 5.58
N HIS A 87 -1.09 -26.71 5.24
CA HIS A 87 -0.58 -25.74 6.21
C HIS A 87 -1.70 -25.11 7.05
N TYR A 88 -2.87 -24.89 6.46
CA TYR A 88 -4.05 -24.31 7.13
C TYR A 88 -5.07 -25.34 7.63
N ALA A 89 -4.85 -26.65 7.38
CA ALA A 89 -5.78 -27.70 7.82
C ALA A 89 -5.89 -27.80 9.34
N ASP A 90 -4.81 -27.51 10.05
CA ASP A 90 -4.76 -27.40 11.51
C ASP A 90 -4.61 -25.93 11.91
N GLU A 91 -5.76 -25.29 12.14
CA GLU A 91 -5.80 -23.85 12.46
C GLU A 91 -5.19 -23.54 13.82
N GLU A 92 -5.30 -24.43 14.80
CA GLU A 92 -4.71 -24.26 16.13
C GLU A 92 -3.17 -24.32 16.05
N ALA A 93 -2.62 -25.30 15.35
CA ALA A 93 -1.18 -25.40 15.13
C ALA A 93 -0.63 -24.21 14.32
N TYR A 94 -1.40 -23.74 13.33
CA TYR A 94 -1.03 -22.56 12.56
C TYR A 94 -0.96 -21.30 13.42
N ASN A 95 -2.04 -20.97 14.13
CA ASN A 95 -2.12 -19.78 14.98
C ASN A 95 -1.08 -19.86 16.13
N GLY A 96 -0.90 -21.04 16.73
CA GLY A 96 0.10 -21.27 17.77
C GLY A 96 1.54 -21.01 17.31
N ARG A 97 1.84 -21.26 16.01
CA ARG A 97 3.17 -20.96 15.43
C ARG A 97 3.49 -19.46 15.44
N TYR A 98 2.49 -18.63 15.24
CA TYR A 98 2.65 -17.16 15.14
C TYR A 98 2.10 -16.42 16.38
N ALA A 99 1.72 -17.16 17.41
CA ALA A 99 1.24 -16.57 18.66
C ALA A 99 2.31 -15.71 19.33
N PHE A 100 1.93 -14.49 19.70
CA PHE A 100 2.83 -13.54 20.35
C PHE A 100 2.96 -13.81 21.85
N ASN A 101 4.19 -13.91 22.33
CA ASN A 101 4.50 -14.06 23.76
C ASN A 101 5.36 -12.89 24.27
N PRO A 102 4.75 -11.86 24.89
CA PRO A 102 5.48 -10.69 25.39
C PRO A 102 6.48 -11.01 26.53
N ASP A 103 6.43 -12.21 27.06
CA ASP A 103 7.29 -12.69 28.16
C ASP A 103 8.33 -13.73 27.70
N SER A 104 8.55 -13.86 26.40
CA SER A 104 9.51 -14.81 25.80
C SER A 104 10.98 -14.53 26.16
N GLY A 105 11.30 -13.33 26.67
CA GLY A 105 12.66 -12.87 26.92
C GLY A 105 13.43 -12.43 25.68
N LYS A 106 12.82 -12.52 24.49
CA LYS A 106 13.36 -12.01 23.22
C LYS A 106 13.08 -10.50 23.07
N GLU A 107 13.82 -9.82 22.21
CA GLU A 107 13.49 -8.45 21.80
C GLU A 107 12.11 -8.44 21.12
N LEU A 108 11.20 -7.59 21.62
CA LEU A 108 9.88 -7.45 21.02
C LEU A 108 9.94 -6.62 19.73
N PHE A 109 9.26 -7.11 18.71
CA PHE A 109 9.10 -6.41 17.43
C PHE A 109 7.61 -6.33 17.07
N VAL A 110 6.97 -5.25 17.51
CA VAL A 110 5.53 -5.01 17.28
C VAL A 110 5.34 -4.28 15.95
N ILE A 111 4.56 -4.88 15.06
CA ILE A 111 4.20 -4.31 13.76
C ILE A 111 2.78 -3.76 13.86
N ASP A 112 2.65 -2.45 13.69
CA ASP A 112 1.36 -1.79 13.57
C ASP A 112 1.03 -1.59 12.08
N THR A 113 0.24 -2.50 11.52
CA THR A 113 -0.18 -2.43 10.12
C THR A 113 -1.41 -1.56 9.95
N PRO A 114 -1.59 -0.85 8.81
CA PRO A 114 -2.86 -0.20 8.54
C PRO A 114 -3.94 -1.28 8.44
N PRO A 115 -4.97 -1.27 9.31
CA PRO A 115 -6.03 -2.27 9.18
C PRO A 115 -6.73 -2.07 7.84
N PRO A 116 -6.76 -3.10 6.95
CA PRO A 116 -7.36 -2.95 5.63
C PRO A 116 -8.87 -2.79 5.73
N TYR A 117 -9.44 -1.92 4.88
CA TYR A 117 -10.87 -1.73 4.79
C TYR A 117 -11.52 -2.75 3.83
N PRO A 118 -12.47 -3.57 4.28
CA PRO A 118 -13.12 -4.58 3.46
C PRO A 118 -14.20 -3.95 2.56
N SER A 119 -13.89 -3.75 1.29
CA SER A 119 -14.78 -3.14 0.29
C SER A 119 -15.07 -4.05 -0.92
N GLY A 120 -15.13 -5.35 -0.71
CA GLY A 120 -15.24 -6.40 -1.72
C GLY A 120 -13.92 -7.16 -1.90
N THR A 121 -13.53 -7.50 -3.14
CA THR A 121 -12.24 -8.16 -3.39
C THR A 121 -11.07 -7.25 -2.99
N TRP A 122 -10.11 -7.84 -2.30
CA TRP A 122 -8.94 -7.09 -1.83
C TRP A 122 -8.08 -6.65 -3.03
N HIS A 123 -7.67 -5.38 -3.03
CA HIS A 123 -6.93 -4.82 -4.15
C HIS A 123 -5.52 -5.42 -4.26
N ILE A 124 -5.12 -5.82 -5.45
CA ILE A 124 -3.83 -6.50 -5.69
C ILE A 124 -2.62 -5.68 -5.21
N GLY A 125 -2.66 -4.35 -5.31
CA GLY A 125 -1.61 -3.46 -4.79
C GLY A 125 -1.47 -3.58 -3.27
N ALA A 126 -2.59 -3.62 -2.54
CA ALA A 126 -2.59 -3.83 -1.09
C ALA A 126 -2.06 -5.23 -0.74
N VAL A 127 -2.51 -6.28 -1.43
CA VAL A 127 -2.00 -7.65 -1.22
C VAL A 127 -0.48 -7.72 -1.45
N ALA A 128 0.04 -7.00 -2.44
CA ALA A 128 1.48 -6.90 -2.67
C ALA A 128 2.21 -6.22 -1.51
N GLN A 129 1.68 -5.12 -0.96
CA GLN A 129 2.24 -4.45 0.22
C GLN A 129 2.20 -5.35 1.45
N TYR A 130 1.05 -5.97 1.74
CA TYR A 130 0.92 -6.86 2.91
C TYR A 130 1.82 -8.09 2.80
N SER A 131 2.05 -8.62 1.60
CA SER A 131 3.03 -9.70 1.40
C SER A 131 4.46 -9.26 1.77
N MET A 132 4.83 -7.98 1.56
CA MET A 132 6.12 -7.44 1.99
C MET A 132 6.18 -7.17 3.49
N ILE A 133 5.09 -6.70 4.09
CA ILE A 133 4.98 -6.59 5.57
C ILE A 133 5.20 -7.96 6.22
N ASP A 134 4.63 -9.00 5.64
CA ASP A 134 4.85 -10.37 6.10
C ASP A 134 6.31 -10.83 5.93
N VAL A 135 6.96 -10.46 4.81
CA VAL A 135 8.41 -10.72 4.64
C VAL A 135 9.22 -10.06 5.76
N LEU A 136 8.87 -8.83 6.15
CA LEU A 136 9.52 -8.15 7.29
C LEU A 136 9.24 -8.90 8.60
N ALA A 137 7.99 -9.30 8.86
CA ALA A 137 7.64 -10.04 10.06
C ALA A 137 8.45 -11.36 10.16
N ARG A 138 8.49 -12.15 9.08
CA ARG A 138 9.25 -13.41 9.02
C ARG A 138 10.76 -13.19 9.17
N SER A 139 11.31 -12.15 8.53
CA SER A 139 12.73 -11.85 8.63
C SER A 139 13.15 -11.47 10.05
N GLN A 140 12.31 -10.74 10.78
CA GLN A 140 12.59 -10.37 12.18
C GLN A 140 12.46 -11.58 13.13
N ARG A 141 11.51 -12.52 12.88
CA ARG A 141 11.48 -13.80 13.59
C ARG A 141 12.73 -14.63 13.33
N LEU A 142 13.14 -14.72 12.05
CA LEU A 142 14.37 -15.40 11.65
C LEU A 142 15.61 -14.80 12.32
N LEU A 143 15.62 -13.49 12.59
CA LEU A 143 16.68 -12.81 13.35
C LEU A 143 16.56 -13.03 14.87
N GLY A 144 15.58 -13.80 15.33
CA GLY A 144 15.41 -14.21 16.72
C GLY A 144 14.55 -13.29 17.58
N LYS A 145 13.83 -12.33 16.99
CA LYS A 145 12.93 -11.45 17.72
C LYS A 145 11.58 -12.11 18.00
N GLU A 146 10.89 -11.62 19.02
CA GLU A 146 9.49 -11.92 19.31
C GLU A 146 8.63 -10.95 18.51
N VAL A 147 8.00 -11.42 17.44
CA VAL A 147 7.26 -10.57 16.51
C VAL A 147 5.76 -10.65 16.77
N TYR A 148 5.16 -9.51 17.07
CA TYR A 148 3.71 -9.36 17.06
C TYR A 148 3.27 -8.76 15.71
N PHE A 149 2.61 -9.57 14.90
CA PHE A 149 2.02 -9.19 13.62
C PHE A 149 0.52 -9.50 13.67
N PRO A 150 -0.30 -8.61 14.25
CA PRO A 150 -1.73 -8.82 14.37
C PRO A 150 -2.44 -8.67 13.03
N TRP A 151 -3.50 -9.43 12.84
CA TRP A 151 -4.45 -9.21 11.76
C TRP A 151 -5.53 -8.25 12.26
N GLY A 152 -5.56 -7.03 11.72
CA GLY A 152 -6.59 -6.04 12.02
C GLY A 152 -7.45 -5.77 10.79
N VAL A 153 -8.71 -5.36 10.98
CA VAL A 153 -9.62 -4.98 9.89
C VAL A 153 -10.32 -3.68 10.26
N ASP A 154 -10.21 -2.66 9.41
CA ASP A 154 -10.95 -1.42 9.56
C ASP A 154 -12.37 -1.59 9.02
N ARG A 155 -13.32 -1.72 9.92
CA ARG A 155 -14.73 -1.95 9.59
C ARG A 155 -15.59 -0.70 9.69
N ASN A 156 -15.05 0.40 10.19
CA ASN A 156 -15.73 1.69 10.23
C ASN A 156 -15.56 2.44 8.89
N GLY A 157 -16.60 2.97 8.34
CA GLY A 157 -16.45 3.78 7.14
C GLY A 157 -17.72 3.96 6.30
N ILE A 158 -17.84 5.13 5.69
CA ILE A 158 -18.95 5.56 4.84
C ILE A 158 -19.16 4.64 3.61
N ASN A 159 -18.10 3.94 3.15
CA ASN A 159 -18.19 3.08 1.96
C ASN A 159 -19.15 1.91 2.12
N ILE A 160 -19.29 1.35 3.34
CA ILE A 160 -20.23 0.26 3.59
C ILE A 160 -21.67 0.79 3.57
N GLU A 161 -21.89 1.96 4.12
CA GLU A 161 -23.22 2.61 4.10
C GLU A 161 -23.66 2.88 2.66
N PHE A 162 -22.76 3.39 1.80
CA PHE A 162 -23.06 3.55 0.37
C PHE A 162 -23.30 2.23 -0.34
N THR A 163 -22.59 1.17 0.05
CA THR A 163 -22.82 -0.16 -0.52
C THR A 163 -24.23 -0.65 -0.16
N VAL A 164 -24.66 -0.47 1.08
CA VAL A 164 -26.02 -0.80 1.53
C VAL A 164 -27.05 0.06 0.82
N GLU A 165 -26.87 1.39 0.77
CA GLU A 165 -27.78 2.30 0.04
C GLU A 165 -27.93 1.90 -1.44
N LYS A 166 -26.80 1.56 -2.09
CA LYS A 166 -26.78 1.13 -3.50
C LYS A 166 -27.49 -0.20 -3.71
N ASN A 167 -27.23 -1.18 -2.85
CA ASN A 167 -27.80 -2.52 -2.97
C ASN A 167 -29.32 -2.50 -2.69
N THR A 168 -29.75 -1.73 -1.71
CA THR A 168 -31.16 -1.62 -1.31
C THR A 168 -31.94 -0.56 -2.08
N LYS A 169 -31.25 0.35 -2.78
CA LYS A 169 -31.81 1.54 -3.45
C LYS A 169 -32.59 2.47 -2.51
N ARG A 170 -32.24 2.49 -1.24
CA ARG A 170 -32.82 3.34 -0.21
C ARG A 170 -31.72 4.14 0.48
N LYS A 171 -32.00 5.41 0.80
CA LYS A 171 -31.06 6.28 1.53
C LYS A 171 -31.07 5.98 3.03
N MET A 172 -29.91 6.09 3.70
CA MET A 172 -29.73 5.89 5.13
C MET A 172 -30.85 6.52 5.96
N LYS A 173 -31.14 7.81 5.78
CA LYS A 173 -32.17 8.58 6.51
C LYS A 173 -33.61 8.02 6.39
N THR A 174 -33.88 7.05 5.51
CA THR A 174 -35.21 6.41 5.35
C THR A 174 -35.34 5.10 6.11
N TYR A 175 -34.32 4.70 6.84
CA TYR A 175 -34.29 3.52 7.70
C TYR A 175 -34.47 3.91 9.17
N ASP A 176 -34.87 2.95 9.98
CA ASP A 176 -34.54 2.95 11.39
C ASP A 176 -33.03 2.77 11.56
N ARG A 177 -32.41 3.46 12.55
CA ARG A 177 -30.96 3.47 12.72
C ARG A 177 -30.41 2.07 13.02
N GLU A 178 -31.05 1.30 13.89
CA GLU A 178 -30.62 -0.05 14.23
C GLU A 178 -30.74 -1.01 13.04
N GLU A 179 -31.85 -0.93 12.27
CA GLU A 179 -32.03 -1.71 11.02
C GLU A 179 -30.88 -1.44 10.04
N PHE A 180 -30.53 -0.17 9.85
CA PHE A 180 -29.46 0.21 8.92
C PHE A 180 -28.09 -0.27 9.39
N LEU A 181 -27.76 -0.12 10.67
CA LEU A 181 -26.50 -0.60 11.26
C LEU A 181 -26.35 -2.12 11.09
N GLN A 182 -27.40 -2.90 11.30
CA GLN A 182 -27.40 -4.36 11.11
C GLN A 182 -27.15 -4.76 9.65
N LEU A 183 -27.74 -4.01 8.69
CA LEU A 183 -27.46 -4.23 7.26
C LEU A 183 -25.99 -3.95 6.92
N CYS A 184 -25.40 -2.91 7.49
CA CYS A 184 -23.98 -2.59 7.32
C CYS A 184 -23.09 -3.70 7.89
N GLU A 185 -23.37 -4.14 9.12
CA GLU A 185 -22.63 -5.20 9.79
C GLU A 185 -22.66 -6.53 8.98
N THR A 186 -23.85 -6.94 8.55
CA THR A 186 -24.00 -8.16 7.73
C THR A 186 -23.21 -8.07 6.42
N THR A 187 -23.25 -6.90 5.79
CA THR A 187 -22.58 -6.70 4.49
C THR A 187 -21.05 -6.71 4.67
N ILE A 188 -20.52 -6.00 5.69
CA ILE A 188 -19.07 -5.90 5.88
C ILE A 188 -18.47 -7.22 6.35
N GLU A 189 -19.22 -8.05 7.09
CA GLU A 189 -18.75 -9.35 7.55
C GLU A 189 -18.40 -10.26 6.37
N SER A 190 -19.24 -10.29 5.33
CA SER A 190 -18.96 -11.09 4.13
C SER A 190 -17.66 -10.67 3.43
N PHE A 191 -17.36 -9.37 3.41
CA PHE A 191 -16.12 -8.83 2.84
C PHE A 191 -14.91 -9.11 3.72
N THR A 192 -15.08 -9.06 5.05
CA THR A 192 -14.03 -9.39 6.03
C THR A 192 -13.57 -10.83 5.85
N GLN A 193 -14.49 -11.77 5.73
CA GLN A 193 -14.17 -13.18 5.50
C GLN A 193 -13.45 -13.44 4.17
N ALA A 194 -13.89 -12.79 3.09
CA ALA A 194 -13.22 -12.88 1.80
C ALA A 194 -11.77 -12.37 1.89
N MET A 195 -11.57 -11.25 2.55
CA MET A 195 -10.23 -10.65 2.75
C MET A 195 -9.32 -11.56 3.59
N ARG A 196 -9.83 -12.16 4.67
CA ARG A 196 -9.10 -13.14 5.49
C ARG A 196 -8.68 -14.36 4.67
N SER A 197 -9.55 -14.84 3.77
CA SER A 197 -9.20 -15.92 2.85
C SER A 197 -8.04 -15.55 1.93
N THR A 198 -8.05 -14.34 1.36
CA THR A 198 -6.95 -13.84 0.53
C THR A 198 -5.66 -13.67 1.34
N ALA A 199 -5.74 -13.19 2.59
CA ALA A 199 -4.60 -13.06 3.50
C ALA A 199 -3.93 -14.42 3.79
N LYS A 200 -4.74 -15.45 4.06
CA LYS A 200 -4.24 -16.83 4.21
C LYS A 200 -3.63 -17.34 2.89
N ARG A 201 -4.25 -17.06 1.76
CA ARG A 201 -3.76 -17.52 0.44
C ARG A 201 -2.41 -16.91 0.07
N VAL A 202 -2.20 -15.62 0.34
CA VAL A 202 -0.89 -14.98 0.08
C VAL A 202 0.16 -15.38 1.11
N GLY A 203 -0.22 -16.05 2.20
CA GLY A 203 0.68 -16.63 3.17
C GLY A 203 1.09 -15.68 4.31
N LEU A 204 0.19 -14.81 4.78
CA LEU A 204 0.51 -13.93 5.91
C LEU A 204 0.73 -14.73 7.19
N SER A 205 1.78 -14.42 7.94
CA SER A 205 2.16 -15.06 9.20
C SER A 205 1.52 -14.37 10.41
N CYS A 206 0.20 -14.20 10.36
CA CYS A 206 -0.59 -13.60 11.43
C CYS A 206 -1.21 -14.68 12.32
N ASP A 207 -1.38 -14.40 13.61
CA ASP A 207 -2.27 -15.15 14.47
C ASP A 207 -3.71 -14.67 14.25
N PHE A 208 -4.45 -15.36 13.38
CA PHE A 208 -5.84 -15.02 13.05
C PHE A 208 -6.81 -15.28 14.20
N SER A 209 -6.41 -15.99 15.27
CA SER A 209 -7.24 -16.18 16.46
C SER A 209 -7.30 -14.92 17.34
N ARG A 210 -6.36 -13.98 17.13
CA ARG A 210 -6.27 -12.68 17.80
C ARG A 210 -6.54 -11.52 16.86
N GLU A 211 -7.44 -11.71 15.90
CA GLU A 211 -7.91 -10.66 15.02
C GLU A 211 -8.57 -9.53 15.82
N TYR A 212 -8.30 -8.29 15.44
CA TYR A 212 -9.04 -7.14 15.96
C TYR A 212 -9.85 -6.45 14.87
N LEU A 213 -11.02 -5.95 15.24
CA LEU A 213 -11.94 -5.24 14.37
C LEU A 213 -12.15 -3.82 14.90
N THR A 214 -12.04 -2.80 14.07
CA THR A 214 -12.17 -1.42 14.56
C THR A 214 -13.58 -1.07 15.03
N ASP A 215 -14.60 -1.84 14.62
CA ASP A 215 -15.98 -1.72 15.09
C ASP A 215 -16.31 -2.59 16.32
N ALA A 216 -15.35 -3.37 16.84
CA ALA A 216 -15.55 -4.15 18.07
C ALA A 216 -15.59 -3.24 19.31
N PRO A 217 -16.37 -3.60 20.34
CA PRO A 217 -16.54 -2.78 21.54
C PRO A 217 -15.24 -2.47 22.30
N ASP A 218 -14.29 -3.39 22.33
CA ASP A 218 -12.98 -3.21 22.98
C ASP A 218 -12.13 -2.17 22.25
N TYR A 219 -12.12 -2.20 20.91
CA TYR A 219 -11.41 -1.21 20.10
C TYR A 219 -12.07 0.18 20.20
N ARG A 220 -13.42 0.24 20.06
CA ARG A 220 -14.19 1.48 20.17
C ARG A 220 -14.05 2.11 21.54
N SER A 221 -13.96 1.33 22.61
CA SER A 221 -13.75 1.84 23.97
C SER A 221 -12.43 2.60 24.10
N VAL A 222 -11.37 2.17 23.42
CA VAL A 222 -10.08 2.86 23.37
C VAL A 222 -10.22 4.19 22.63
N THR A 223 -10.87 4.19 21.44
CA THR A 223 -11.11 5.43 20.68
C THR A 223 -11.90 6.46 21.51
N GLN A 224 -12.98 6.03 22.16
CA GLN A 224 -13.82 6.89 22.98
C GLN A 224 -13.07 7.40 24.22
N SER A 225 -12.24 6.58 24.85
CA SER A 225 -11.41 6.99 25.98
C SER A 225 -10.37 8.06 25.60
N ILE A 226 -9.72 7.89 24.44
CA ILE A 226 -8.78 8.89 23.90
C ILE A 226 -9.50 10.20 23.62
N PHE A 227 -10.69 10.16 23.04
CA PHE A 227 -11.50 11.36 22.83
C PHE A 227 -11.80 12.08 24.16
N VAL A 228 -12.27 11.36 25.17
CA VAL A 228 -12.59 11.94 26.49
C VAL A 228 -11.34 12.55 27.16
N GLU A 229 -10.19 11.89 27.05
CA GLU A 229 -8.93 12.41 27.58
C GLU A 229 -8.52 13.71 26.89
N LEU A 230 -8.52 13.72 25.56
CA LEU A 230 -8.16 14.90 24.77
C LEU A 230 -9.19 16.05 24.94
N PHE A 231 -10.47 15.73 25.11
CA PHE A 231 -11.49 16.71 25.43
C PHE A 231 -11.22 17.39 26.80
N LYS A 232 -10.89 16.59 27.82
CA LYS A 232 -10.52 17.12 29.15
C LYS A 232 -9.26 18.01 29.11
N LYS A 233 -8.28 17.64 28.28
CA LYS A 233 -7.06 18.45 28.03
C LYS A 233 -7.30 19.73 27.25
N GLY A 234 -8.42 19.84 26.55
CA GLY A 234 -8.74 20.98 25.67
C GLY A 234 -8.19 20.85 24.25
N ASP A 235 -7.64 19.68 23.89
CA ASP A 235 -7.16 19.38 22.54
C ASP A 235 -8.29 18.97 21.60
N ILE A 236 -9.43 18.57 22.13
CA ILE A 236 -10.67 18.39 21.38
C ILE A 236 -11.68 19.46 21.80
N VAL A 237 -12.28 20.10 20.81
CA VAL A 237 -13.27 21.17 20.98
C VAL A 237 -14.47 20.96 20.06
N GLU A 238 -15.65 21.37 20.52
CA GLU A 238 -16.82 21.55 19.66
C GLU A 238 -16.99 23.03 19.34
N ASP A 239 -17.09 23.35 18.05
CA ASP A 239 -17.17 24.74 17.63
C ASP A 239 -17.99 24.92 16.34
N LEU A 240 -18.52 26.13 16.17
CA LEU A 240 -19.23 26.53 14.97
C LEU A 240 -18.26 27.14 13.97
N ARG A 241 -17.88 26.39 12.95
CA ARG A 241 -16.89 26.82 11.96
C ARG A 241 -17.33 26.54 10.53
N PRO A 242 -16.77 27.24 9.54
CA PRO A 242 -16.84 26.83 8.14
C PRO A 242 -16.19 25.47 7.95
N ASN A 243 -16.90 24.53 7.35
CA ASN A 243 -16.44 23.16 7.09
C ASN A 243 -16.59 22.82 5.62
N ILE A 244 -15.66 22.01 5.12
CA ILE A 244 -15.83 21.33 3.84
C ILE A 244 -16.92 20.29 4.01
N TYR A 245 -17.92 20.32 3.15
CA TYR A 245 -19.11 19.51 3.25
C TYR A 245 -19.49 18.91 1.90
N ASP A 246 -19.83 17.63 1.87
CA ASP A 246 -20.39 16.98 0.70
C ASP A 246 -21.91 16.91 0.83
N PRO A 247 -22.68 17.72 0.08
CA PRO A 247 -24.15 17.73 0.19
C PRO A 247 -24.81 16.42 -0.27
N VAL A 248 -24.16 15.66 -1.16
CA VAL A 248 -24.68 14.39 -1.67
C VAL A 248 -24.51 13.27 -0.63
N GLU A 249 -23.36 13.26 0.04
CA GLU A 249 -23.06 12.35 1.14
C GLU A 249 -23.72 12.78 2.45
N GLY A 250 -24.03 14.07 2.57
CA GLY A 250 -24.68 14.65 3.73
C GLY A 250 -23.79 14.73 4.96
N THR A 251 -22.47 14.92 4.78
CA THR A 251 -21.49 14.92 5.88
C THR A 251 -20.32 15.86 5.64
N THR A 252 -19.65 16.23 6.72
CA THR A 252 -18.40 16.98 6.73
C THR A 252 -17.26 16.10 6.20
N ILE A 253 -16.32 16.71 5.46
CA ILE A 253 -15.14 16.08 4.87
C ILE A 253 -13.89 16.71 5.50
N ALA A 254 -12.90 15.89 5.89
CA ALA A 254 -11.62 16.40 6.35
C ALA A 254 -10.77 16.89 5.17
N ASP A 255 -9.89 17.86 5.39
CA ASP A 255 -9.03 18.43 4.34
C ASP A 255 -8.16 17.34 3.65
N ALA A 256 -7.69 16.35 4.42
CA ALA A 256 -6.95 15.22 3.90
C ALA A 256 -7.74 14.29 2.94
N GLU A 257 -9.08 14.36 2.99
CA GLU A 257 -10.03 13.59 2.16
C GLU A 257 -10.53 14.38 0.94
N VAL A 258 -9.97 15.58 0.68
CA VAL A 258 -10.30 16.39 -0.49
C VAL A 258 -9.33 16.08 -1.62
N GLU A 259 -9.87 15.70 -2.76
CA GLU A 259 -9.13 15.59 -4.03
C GLU A 259 -9.48 16.74 -4.97
N ARG A 260 -8.62 17.00 -5.95
CA ARG A 260 -8.90 17.94 -7.04
C ARG A 260 -8.99 17.16 -8.35
N ILE A 261 -10.08 17.38 -9.07
CA ILE A 261 -10.28 16.77 -10.39
C ILE A 261 -10.57 17.84 -11.43
N ALA A 262 -9.96 17.68 -12.61
CA ALA A 262 -10.21 18.56 -13.73
C ALA A 262 -11.65 18.39 -14.25
N ARG A 263 -12.41 19.47 -14.27
CA ARG A 263 -13.76 19.55 -14.86
C ARG A 263 -13.89 20.80 -15.71
N LYS A 264 -14.73 20.70 -16.71
CA LYS A 264 -15.11 21.87 -17.51
C LYS A 264 -16.04 22.78 -16.73
N THR A 265 -15.71 24.06 -16.69
CA THR A 265 -16.50 25.10 -16.03
C THR A 265 -16.44 26.37 -16.88
N ASN A 266 -17.39 27.28 -16.68
CA ASN A 266 -17.41 28.57 -17.35
C ASN A 266 -16.71 29.63 -16.48
N LEU A 267 -15.74 30.33 -17.03
CA LEU A 267 -15.27 31.60 -16.50
C LEU A 267 -16.18 32.70 -17.05
N VAL A 268 -16.89 33.40 -16.16
CA VAL A 268 -17.90 34.37 -16.48
C VAL A 268 -17.39 35.75 -16.10
N ASP A 269 -17.33 36.66 -17.06
CA ASP A 269 -16.98 38.04 -16.82
C ASP A 269 -18.27 38.85 -16.64
N VAL A 270 -18.41 39.45 -15.48
CA VAL A 270 -19.63 40.15 -15.03
C VAL A 270 -19.35 41.64 -14.84
N ARG A 271 -20.21 42.47 -15.37
CA ARG A 271 -20.18 43.92 -15.21
C ARG A 271 -20.84 44.37 -13.92
N TRP A 272 -20.03 45.01 -13.07
CA TRP A 272 -20.49 45.60 -11.82
C TRP A 272 -20.41 47.15 -11.98
N THR A 273 -21.24 47.88 -11.24
CA THR A 273 -21.24 49.33 -11.33
C THR A 273 -20.97 49.95 -9.95
N CYS A 274 -19.98 50.82 -9.87
CA CYS A 274 -19.66 51.60 -8.67
C CYS A 274 -20.70 52.71 -8.44
N GLU A 275 -20.77 53.23 -7.22
CA GLU A 275 -21.71 54.33 -6.86
C GLU A 275 -21.47 55.61 -7.68
N ASP A 276 -20.26 55.83 -8.16
CA ASP A 276 -19.90 56.93 -9.06
C ASP A 276 -20.29 56.72 -10.53
N GLY A 277 -20.86 55.56 -10.85
CA GLY A 277 -21.22 55.15 -12.21
C GLY A 277 -20.13 54.47 -13.02
N THR A 278 -18.92 54.26 -12.43
CA THR A 278 -17.85 53.56 -13.09
C THR A 278 -18.16 52.04 -13.18
N ASP A 279 -18.00 51.47 -14.37
CA ASP A 279 -18.16 50.01 -14.57
C ASP A 279 -16.84 49.30 -14.30
N LEU A 280 -16.92 48.17 -13.55
CA LEU A 280 -15.85 47.25 -13.25
C LEU A 280 -16.23 45.86 -13.71
N VAL A 281 -15.33 45.17 -14.39
CA VAL A 281 -15.57 43.75 -14.82
C VAL A 281 -14.86 42.82 -13.85
N ILE A 282 -15.61 41.86 -13.31
CA ILE A 282 -15.12 40.82 -12.39
C ILE A 282 -15.32 39.44 -13.02
N SER A 283 -14.24 38.65 -13.08
CA SER A 283 -14.28 37.27 -13.59
C SER A 283 -14.55 36.29 -12.45
N THR A 284 -15.52 35.40 -12.64
CA THR A 284 -15.84 34.37 -11.68
C THR A 284 -16.20 33.03 -12.33
N THR A 285 -15.88 31.93 -11.66
CA THR A 285 -16.37 30.59 -12.01
C THR A 285 -17.59 30.17 -11.22
N ARG A 286 -18.02 31.04 -10.25
CA ARG A 286 -19.14 30.79 -9.35
C ARG A 286 -20.11 31.98 -9.30
N PRO A 287 -20.79 32.29 -10.44
CA PRO A 287 -21.73 33.42 -10.48
C PRO A 287 -22.93 33.26 -9.56
N GLU A 288 -23.30 32.04 -9.17
CA GLU A 288 -24.35 31.78 -8.18
C GLU A 288 -24.02 32.35 -6.79
N LEU A 289 -22.75 32.57 -6.47
CA LEU A 289 -22.32 33.14 -5.18
C LEU A 289 -22.20 34.65 -5.17
N ILE A 290 -22.57 35.36 -6.21
CA ILE A 290 -22.60 36.83 -6.23
C ILE A 290 -23.45 37.36 -5.06
N CYS A 291 -24.55 36.71 -4.74
CA CYS A 291 -25.40 37.04 -3.58
C CYS A 291 -24.66 36.98 -2.24
N ALA A 292 -23.58 36.18 -2.17
CA ALA A 292 -22.78 35.99 -0.97
C ALA A 292 -21.50 36.85 -0.95
N CYS A 293 -21.30 37.75 -1.92
CA CYS A 293 -20.18 38.66 -1.95
C CYS A 293 -20.23 39.61 -0.77
N GLY A 294 -19.16 39.65 0.04
CA GLY A 294 -18.98 40.57 1.19
C GLY A 294 -18.07 41.77 0.91
N VAL A 295 -17.14 41.58 -0.01
CA VAL A 295 -16.16 42.59 -0.41
C VAL A 295 -15.63 42.26 -1.81
N VAL A 296 -15.26 43.30 -2.56
CA VAL A 296 -14.48 43.18 -3.78
C VAL A 296 -13.05 43.60 -3.47
N VAL A 297 -12.07 42.82 -3.86
CA VAL A 297 -10.67 43.08 -3.55
C VAL A 297 -9.81 43.20 -4.79
N VAL A 298 -8.79 44.07 -4.69
CA VAL A 298 -7.77 44.34 -5.71
C VAL A 298 -6.38 44.18 -5.08
N HIS A 299 -5.37 43.85 -5.89
CA HIS A 299 -4.01 43.78 -5.35
C HIS A 299 -3.49 45.15 -4.93
N PRO A 300 -2.78 45.32 -3.78
CA PRO A 300 -2.29 46.63 -3.34
C PRO A 300 -1.37 47.33 -4.34
N GLU A 301 -0.63 46.57 -5.15
CA GLU A 301 0.30 47.08 -6.16
C GLU A 301 -0.35 47.25 -7.55
N ASP A 302 -1.65 47.00 -7.70
CA ASP A 302 -2.35 47.12 -8.98
C ASP A 302 -2.88 48.55 -9.16
N GLU A 303 -2.08 49.37 -9.85
CA GLU A 303 -2.39 50.76 -10.13
C GLU A 303 -3.68 50.97 -10.93
N ARG A 304 -4.13 49.96 -11.69
CA ARG A 304 -5.37 50.04 -12.52
C ARG A 304 -6.59 50.37 -11.69
N TYR A 305 -6.63 49.90 -10.43
CA TYR A 305 -7.82 49.95 -9.58
C TYR A 305 -7.61 50.74 -8.29
N SER A 306 -6.43 51.32 -8.08
CA SER A 306 -6.10 52.10 -6.86
C SER A 306 -7.05 53.24 -6.57
N HIS A 307 -7.61 53.84 -7.64
CA HIS A 307 -8.56 54.97 -7.53
C HIS A 307 -9.98 54.54 -7.09
N LEU A 308 -10.30 53.21 -7.16
CA LEU A 308 -11.60 52.68 -6.74
C LEU A 308 -11.60 52.16 -5.31
N VAL A 309 -10.45 52.07 -4.67
CA VAL A 309 -10.34 51.58 -3.28
C VAL A 309 -11.11 52.51 -2.33
N GLY A 310 -11.92 51.91 -1.45
CA GLY A 310 -12.82 52.62 -0.55
C GLY A 310 -14.17 53.04 -1.17
N THR A 311 -14.38 52.81 -2.48
CA THR A 311 -15.68 53.09 -3.09
C THR A 311 -16.60 51.89 -2.92
N ARG A 312 -17.93 52.11 -3.04
CA ARG A 312 -18.91 51.01 -3.01
C ARG A 312 -19.32 50.59 -4.42
N ILE A 313 -19.54 49.34 -4.58
CA ILE A 313 -19.91 48.71 -5.85
C ILE A 313 -21.19 47.90 -5.69
N SER A 314 -22.10 47.99 -6.65
CA SER A 314 -23.42 47.34 -6.62
C SER A 314 -23.30 45.86 -7.08
N LEU A 315 -23.96 44.97 -6.34
CA LEU A 315 -24.13 43.56 -6.74
C LEU A 315 -24.98 43.48 -8.02
N PRO A 316 -24.54 42.72 -9.05
CA PRO A 316 -25.25 42.65 -10.34
C PRO A 316 -26.48 41.73 -10.34
N LEU A 317 -26.70 40.98 -9.27
CA LEU A 317 -27.89 40.14 -9.07
C LEU A 317 -28.68 40.63 -7.84
N ASP A 318 -29.98 40.48 -7.89
CA ASP A 318 -30.88 40.82 -6.75
C ASP A 318 -30.59 39.87 -5.57
N THR A 319 -30.52 40.41 -4.37
CA THR A 319 -30.23 39.72 -3.11
C THR A 319 -31.41 39.72 -2.14
N SER A 320 -32.63 39.86 -2.66
CA SER A 320 -33.91 39.82 -1.85
C SER A 320 -33.92 40.79 -0.67
N GLY A 321 -33.46 42.03 -0.92
CA GLY A 321 -33.51 43.12 0.10
C GLY A 321 -32.37 43.11 1.09
N ARG A 322 -31.33 42.32 0.90
CA ARG A 322 -30.07 42.38 1.64
C ARG A 322 -29.16 43.47 1.08
N GLN A 323 -27.94 43.50 1.56
CA GLN A 323 -26.93 44.45 1.14
C GLN A 323 -26.77 44.44 -0.40
N SER A 324 -27.14 45.50 -1.06
CA SER A 324 -27.07 45.62 -2.53
C SER A 324 -25.71 46.14 -3.02
N THR A 325 -24.86 46.62 -2.10
CA THR A 325 -23.53 47.17 -2.40
C THR A 325 -22.49 46.67 -1.42
N VAL A 326 -21.27 46.45 -1.90
CA VAL A 326 -20.05 46.08 -1.11
C VAL A 326 -18.94 47.11 -1.32
N GLU A 327 -17.97 47.12 -0.45
CA GLU A 327 -16.80 48.01 -0.57
C GLU A 327 -15.70 47.35 -1.42
N ILE A 328 -14.92 48.19 -2.15
CA ILE A 328 -13.69 47.76 -2.83
C ILE A 328 -12.53 48.02 -1.88
N GLN A 329 -11.78 46.96 -1.55
CA GLN A 329 -10.61 47.01 -0.66
C GLN A 329 -9.35 46.44 -1.32
N GLN A 330 -8.20 46.69 -0.72
CA GLN A 330 -6.94 46.06 -1.13
C GLN A 330 -6.68 44.79 -0.33
N HIS A 331 -6.22 43.73 -1.03
CA HIS A 331 -5.82 42.50 -0.36
C HIS A 331 -4.71 41.76 -1.15
N PRO A 332 -3.64 41.30 -0.50
CA PRO A 332 -2.50 40.66 -1.17
C PRO A 332 -2.81 39.28 -1.75
N SER A 333 -3.92 38.66 -1.39
CA SER A 333 -4.34 37.36 -1.96
C SER A 333 -4.77 37.44 -3.43
N VAL A 334 -5.02 38.64 -3.95
CA VAL A 334 -5.44 38.84 -5.36
C VAL A 334 -4.27 38.60 -6.30
N LYS A 335 -4.48 37.80 -7.34
CA LYS A 335 -3.52 37.65 -8.44
C LYS A 335 -3.89 38.59 -9.57
N SER A 336 -3.16 39.68 -9.69
CA SER A 336 -3.42 40.76 -10.68
C SER A 336 -3.44 40.28 -12.14
N GLU A 337 -2.78 39.15 -12.44
CA GLU A 337 -2.71 38.56 -13.76
C GLU A 337 -3.86 37.56 -14.05
N PHE A 338 -4.68 37.23 -13.05
CA PHE A 338 -5.78 36.27 -13.25
C PHE A 338 -7.09 37.01 -13.56
N GLY A 339 -7.75 36.62 -14.66
CA GLY A 339 -8.99 37.28 -15.11
C GLY A 339 -8.79 38.77 -15.32
N THR A 340 -9.60 39.57 -14.64
CA THR A 340 -9.47 41.06 -14.69
C THR A 340 -8.51 41.62 -13.64
N GLY A 341 -8.01 40.77 -12.71
CA GLY A 341 -7.21 41.25 -11.55
C GLY A 341 -8.10 41.77 -10.41
N VAL A 342 -9.40 41.57 -10.49
CA VAL A 342 -10.37 41.94 -9.46
C VAL A 342 -11.07 40.69 -8.97
N LEU A 343 -11.12 40.51 -7.65
CA LEU A 343 -11.71 39.31 -7.05
C LEU A 343 -12.94 39.70 -6.23
N MET A 344 -14.06 39.05 -6.49
CA MET A 344 -15.18 39.04 -5.54
C MET A 344 -14.90 38.00 -4.46
N VAL A 345 -14.95 38.38 -3.21
CA VAL A 345 -14.78 37.48 -2.06
C VAL A 345 -16.16 37.14 -1.50
N CYS A 346 -16.52 35.89 -1.54
CA CYS A 346 -17.85 35.43 -1.15
C CYS A 346 -17.81 34.72 0.21
N SER A 347 -18.86 34.88 0.98
CA SER A 347 -19.04 34.12 2.21
C SER A 347 -19.07 32.64 1.86
N PHE A 348 -18.06 31.88 2.33
CA PHE A 348 -17.94 30.42 2.09
C PHE A 348 -17.78 30.03 0.61
N GLY A 349 -17.16 30.88 -0.23
CA GLY A 349 -16.87 30.57 -1.63
C GLY A 349 -15.80 29.51 -1.79
N ASP A 350 -14.66 29.73 -1.14
CA ASP A 350 -13.57 28.76 -0.97
C ASP A 350 -12.81 29.03 0.35
N GLN A 351 -11.74 28.29 0.61
CA GLN A 351 -10.94 28.46 1.83
C GLN A 351 -10.23 29.82 1.90
N ASN A 352 -9.81 30.40 0.76
CA ASN A 352 -9.22 31.73 0.71
C ASN A 352 -10.27 32.79 1.03
N ASP A 353 -11.47 32.66 0.50
CA ASP A 353 -12.59 33.53 0.80
C ASP A 353 -12.89 33.55 2.30
N VAL A 354 -12.91 32.38 2.94
CA VAL A 354 -13.10 32.26 4.40
C VAL A 354 -11.99 32.97 5.18
N ALA A 355 -10.73 32.84 4.72
CA ALA A 355 -9.60 33.53 5.35
C ALA A 355 -9.73 35.03 5.25
N VAL A 356 -10.02 35.58 4.06
CA VAL A 356 -10.20 37.04 3.82
C VAL A 356 -11.40 37.55 4.62
N PHE A 357 -12.54 36.84 4.68
CA PHE A 357 -13.68 37.25 5.51
C PHE A 357 -13.29 37.41 6.99
N ARG A 358 -12.50 36.49 7.52
CA ARG A 358 -12.02 36.55 8.90
C ARG A 358 -11.02 37.69 9.12
N GLU A 359 -10.06 37.88 8.22
CA GLU A 359 -9.05 38.95 8.30
C GLU A 359 -9.69 40.34 8.26
N LEU A 360 -10.71 40.52 7.43
CA LEU A 360 -11.40 41.77 7.29
C LEU A 360 -12.57 41.96 8.31
N GLY A 361 -12.80 40.95 9.17
CA GLY A 361 -13.89 41.03 10.18
C GLY A 361 -15.28 41.09 9.59
N LEU A 362 -15.51 40.51 8.40
CA LEU A 362 -16.79 40.54 7.72
C LEU A 362 -17.76 39.51 8.33
N THR A 363 -19.05 39.85 8.40
CA THR A 363 -20.09 38.93 8.86
C THR A 363 -20.43 37.94 7.74
N PRO A 364 -20.15 36.65 7.93
CA PRO A 364 -20.49 35.66 6.93
C PRO A 364 -21.98 35.30 6.94
N PHE A 365 -22.50 34.84 5.79
CA PHE A 365 -23.83 34.29 5.67
C PHE A 365 -23.85 33.13 4.68
N GLN A 366 -24.73 32.17 4.93
CA GLN A 366 -24.78 30.93 4.21
C GLN A 366 -25.67 31.01 3.00
N ALA A 367 -25.07 30.90 1.80
CA ALA A 367 -25.83 30.89 0.54
C ALA A 367 -26.25 29.50 0.09
N ILE A 368 -25.66 28.44 0.63
CA ILE A 368 -25.92 27.03 0.26
C ILE A 368 -26.30 26.27 1.54
N ASP A 369 -27.40 25.50 1.50
CA ASP A 369 -27.85 24.66 2.61
C ASP A 369 -27.21 23.27 2.65
N LEU A 370 -27.62 22.44 3.62
CA LEU A 370 -27.10 21.08 3.79
C LEU A 370 -27.49 20.11 2.65
N GLU A 371 -28.53 20.42 1.90
CA GLU A 371 -29.00 19.67 0.75
C GLU A 371 -28.34 20.11 -0.57
N GLY A 372 -27.39 21.07 -0.50
CA GLY A 372 -26.71 21.63 -1.67
C GLY A 372 -27.58 22.53 -2.52
N LYS A 373 -28.58 23.18 -1.90
CA LYS A 373 -29.47 24.11 -2.55
C LYS A 373 -29.18 25.54 -2.09
N MET A 374 -29.48 26.49 -2.95
CA MET A 374 -29.36 27.89 -2.64
C MET A 374 -30.41 28.29 -1.59
N THR A 375 -30.00 29.02 -0.56
CA THR A 375 -30.86 29.55 0.49
C THR A 375 -31.63 30.81 0.04
N GLU A 376 -32.56 31.28 0.87
CA GLU A 376 -33.34 32.51 0.63
C GLU A 376 -32.46 33.76 0.38
N VAL A 377 -31.23 33.80 0.89
CA VAL A 377 -30.28 34.90 0.65
C VAL A 377 -29.89 35.07 -0.82
N SER A 378 -30.07 34.05 -1.63
CA SER A 378 -29.72 34.10 -3.06
C SER A 378 -30.82 34.67 -3.94
N GLY A 379 -31.97 35.14 -3.35
CA GLY A 379 -33.04 35.80 -4.09
C GLY A 379 -33.63 34.91 -5.16
N PRO A 380 -33.50 35.27 -6.44
CA PRO A 380 -34.15 34.51 -7.53
C PRO A 380 -33.56 33.12 -7.75
N LEU A 381 -32.40 32.80 -7.11
CA LEU A 381 -31.77 31.49 -7.19
C LEU A 381 -32.19 30.53 -6.04
N ALA A 382 -32.97 31.02 -5.06
CA ALA A 382 -33.40 30.26 -3.87
C ALA A 382 -34.06 28.93 -4.23
N GLY A 383 -33.68 27.86 -3.52
CA GLY A 383 -34.21 26.48 -3.70
C GLY A 383 -33.62 25.70 -4.89
N LEU A 384 -32.87 26.34 -5.76
CA LEU A 384 -32.16 25.65 -6.87
C LEU A 384 -30.93 24.89 -6.37
N SER A 385 -30.57 23.79 -7.04
CA SER A 385 -29.26 23.17 -6.83
C SER A 385 -28.13 24.13 -7.26
N VAL A 386 -26.95 23.98 -6.69
CA VAL A 386 -25.76 24.82 -7.04
C VAL A 386 -25.52 24.85 -8.55
N LEU A 387 -25.65 23.73 -9.26
CA LEU A 387 -25.45 23.67 -10.71
C LEU A 387 -26.55 24.39 -11.48
N ASP A 388 -27.82 24.19 -11.10
CA ASP A 388 -28.95 24.88 -11.74
C ASP A 388 -28.90 26.40 -11.44
N ALA A 389 -28.54 26.78 -10.21
CA ALA A 389 -28.37 28.17 -9.82
C ALA A 389 -27.25 28.86 -10.60
N ARG A 390 -26.15 28.17 -10.88
CA ARG A 390 -25.05 28.68 -11.73
C ARG A 390 -25.54 28.97 -13.14
N ALA A 391 -26.27 28.03 -13.75
CA ALA A 391 -26.84 28.24 -15.07
C ALA A 391 -27.85 29.39 -15.07
N GLN A 392 -28.75 29.42 -14.11
CA GLN A 392 -29.75 30.49 -13.97
C GLN A 392 -29.13 31.87 -13.68
N ALA A 393 -28.04 31.94 -12.91
CA ALA A 393 -27.31 33.17 -12.64
C ALA A 393 -26.73 33.76 -13.94
N ILE A 394 -26.14 32.92 -14.80
CA ILE A 394 -25.63 33.35 -16.11
C ILE A 394 -26.75 33.92 -16.98
N GLU A 395 -27.90 33.24 -17.05
CA GLU A 395 -29.06 33.71 -17.81
C GLU A 395 -29.59 35.05 -17.30
N LEU A 396 -29.69 35.21 -15.97
CA LEU A 396 -30.13 36.48 -15.34
C LEU A 396 -29.14 37.63 -15.63
N LEU A 397 -27.84 37.36 -15.58
CA LEU A 397 -26.80 38.33 -15.89
C LEU A 397 -26.87 38.77 -17.36
N GLU A 398 -27.16 37.84 -18.28
CA GLU A 398 -27.38 38.14 -19.70
C GLU A 398 -28.64 39.01 -19.91
N GLN A 399 -29.76 38.60 -19.32
CA GLN A 399 -31.01 39.35 -19.40
C GLN A 399 -30.92 40.79 -18.87
N ASN A 400 -30.12 40.98 -17.82
CA ASN A 400 -29.89 42.28 -17.17
C ASN A 400 -28.77 43.07 -17.87
N GLY A 401 -28.16 42.60 -18.98
CA GLY A 401 -27.08 43.25 -19.70
C GLY A 401 -25.78 43.35 -18.88
N ARG A 402 -25.61 42.50 -17.87
CA ARG A 402 -24.44 42.45 -16.98
C ARG A 402 -23.40 41.42 -17.42
N LEU A 403 -23.75 40.42 -18.22
CA LEU A 403 -22.83 39.45 -18.78
C LEU A 403 -21.98 40.10 -19.88
N VAL A 404 -20.64 40.04 -19.69
CA VAL A 404 -19.68 40.55 -20.70
C VAL A 404 -19.25 39.40 -21.62
N GLN A 405 -18.83 38.28 -21.02
CA GLN A 405 -18.52 37.03 -21.74
C GLN A 405 -18.62 35.82 -20.81
N SER A 406 -18.72 34.64 -21.43
CA SER A 406 -18.66 33.36 -20.75
C SER A 406 -17.79 32.41 -21.60
N VAL A 407 -16.69 31.90 -21.02
CA VAL A 407 -15.71 31.05 -21.71
C VAL A 407 -15.53 29.74 -20.96
N GLU A 408 -15.76 28.61 -21.66
CA GLU A 408 -15.51 27.29 -21.10
C GLU A 408 -13.99 27.07 -20.92
N ARG A 409 -13.60 26.56 -19.75
CA ARG A 409 -12.21 26.22 -19.41
C ARG A 409 -12.17 24.96 -18.53
N ASP A 410 -11.01 24.29 -18.55
CA ASP A 410 -10.73 23.25 -17.57
C ASP A 410 -10.32 23.89 -16.25
N GLN A 411 -10.90 23.42 -15.16
CA GLN A 411 -10.60 23.87 -13.79
C GLN A 411 -10.53 22.67 -12.86
N ASP A 412 -9.53 22.64 -11.99
CA ASP A 412 -9.43 21.68 -10.91
C ASP A 412 -10.38 22.08 -9.79
N ILE A 413 -11.46 21.30 -9.62
CA ILE A 413 -12.45 21.54 -8.57
C ILE A 413 -12.24 20.58 -7.39
N PRO A 414 -12.46 21.05 -6.15
CA PRO A 414 -12.40 20.18 -4.98
C PRO A 414 -13.59 19.23 -4.96
N VAL A 415 -13.31 17.95 -4.67
CA VAL A 415 -14.31 16.88 -4.55
C VAL A 415 -13.99 16.02 -3.36
N SER A 416 -15.01 15.37 -2.79
CA SER A 416 -14.79 14.32 -1.79
C SER A 416 -14.01 13.14 -2.39
N GLU A 417 -13.02 12.62 -1.68
CA GLU A 417 -12.19 11.49 -2.15
C GLU A 417 -13.04 10.27 -2.52
N ARG A 418 -14.05 9.96 -1.73
CA ARG A 418 -14.87 8.75 -1.86
C ARG A 418 -15.98 8.88 -2.89
N GLY A 419 -16.84 9.90 -2.73
CA GLY A 419 -17.99 10.14 -3.60
C GLY A 419 -17.67 10.80 -4.92
N LYS A 420 -16.50 11.46 -5.02
CA LYS A 420 -16.11 12.31 -6.17
C LYS A 420 -17.15 13.41 -6.46
N ASN A 421 -17.94 13.78 -5.45
CA ASN A 421 -18.91 14.87 -5.51
C ASN A 421 -18.20 16.20 -5.27
N PRO A 422 -18.62 17.29 -5.92
CA PRO A 422 -18.18 18.63 -5.54
C PRO A 422 -18.50 18.92 -4.09
N VAL A 423 -17.57 19.52 -3.37
CA VAL A 423 -17.76 19.92 -1.98
C VAL A 423 -18.06 21.41 -1.88
N GLU A 424 -18.80 21.78 -0.85
CA GLU A 424 -19.15 23.16 -0.52
C GLU A 424 -18.62 23.53 0.87
N ILE A 425 -18.53 24.80 1.18
CA ILE A 425 -18.16 25.25 2.53
C ILE A 425 -19.43 25.68 3.26
N ILE A 426 -19.68 25.04 4.40
CA ILE A 426 -20.92 25.27 5.18
C ILE A 426 -20.54 25.53 6.64
N LEU A 427 -21.24 26.47 7.27
CA LEU A 427 -21.05 26.79 8.69
C LEU A 427 -21.76 25.72 9.54
N LEU A 428 -20.98 24.90 10.24
CA LEU A 428 -21.48 23.78 11.02
C LEU A 428 -20.82 23.71 12.39
N LYS A 429 -21.61 23.29 13.39
CA LYS A 429 -21.12 22.95 14.71
C LYS A 429 -20.61 21.52 14.70
N GLU A 430 -19.29 21.35 14.73
CA GLU A 430 -18.62 20.06 14.62
C GLU A 430 -17.55 19.91 15.72
N TRP A 431 -17.05 18.71 15.89
CA TRP A 431 -15.94 18.37 16.79
C TRP A 431 -14.62 18.44 16.06
N TYR A 432 -13.59 19.03 16.69
CA TYR A 432 -12.26 19.21 16.10
C TYR A 432 -11.17 18.73 17.04
N VAL A 433 -10.15 18.08 16.48
CA VAL A 433 -8.84 17.94 17.14
C VAL A 433 -8.01 19.16 16.79
N ARG A 434 -7.53 19.86 17.81
CA ARG A 434 -6.61 20.98 17.64
C ARG A 434 -5.24 20.43 17.24
N GLN A 435 -4.73 20.86 16.10
CA GLN A 435 -3.49 20.28 15.55
C GLN A 435 -2.43 21.32 15.18
N THR A 436 -2.81 22.58 15.02
CA THR A 436 -1.88 23.63 14.58
C THR A 436 -0.86 24.01 15.66
N HIS A 437 -1.22 23.92 16.95
CA HIS A 437 -0.37 24.29 18.07
C HIS A 437 0.71 23.26 18.43
N ILE A 438 0.58 22.01 17.97
CA ILE A 438 1.45 20.89 18.37
C ILE A 438 2.49 20.53 17.28
N GLN A 439 2.50 21.23 16.14
CA GLN A 439 3.31 20.90 14.96
C GLN A 439 4.82 20.83 15.27
N ASP A 440 5.35 21.77 16.04
CA ASP A 440 6.77 21.76 16.39
C ASP A 440 7.16 20.54 17.22
N ARG A 441 6.30 20.17 18.17
CA ARG A 441 6.52 18.97 18.99
C ARG A 441 6.47 17.69 18.17
N MET A 442 5.56 17.61 17.21
CA MET A 442 5.49 16.49 16.27
C MET A 442 6.77 16.37 15.42
N ARG A 443 7.36 17.51 15.00
CA ARG A 443 8.63 17.52 14.26
C ARG A 443 9.79 16.96 15.09
N GLU A 444 9.86 17.29 16.38
CA GLU A 444 10.85 16.72 17.30
C GLU A 444 10.70 15.18 17.38
N HIS A 445 9.46 14.66 17.42
CA HIS A 445 9.23 13.23 17.40
C HIS A 445 9.64 12.59 16.06
N ILE A 446 9.36 13.24 14.93
CA ILE A 446 9.77 12.76 13.60
C ILE A 446 11.29 12.60 13.49
N ASP A 447 12.07 13.47 14.15
CA ASP A 447 13.54 13.40 14.17
C ASP A 447 14.07 12.13 14.86
N SER A 448 13.29 11.53 15.75
CA SER A 448 13.63 10.27 16.43
C SER A 448 13.22 9.02 15.65
N ILE A 449 12.43 9.15 14.58
CA ILE A 449 11.90 8.05 13.78
C ILE A 449 12.80 7.74 12.59
N THR A 450 13.06 6.45 12.37
CA THR A 450 13.79 5.99 11.18
C THR A 450 12.83 5.71 10.03
N PHE A 451 12.98 6.40 8.90
CA PHE A 451 12.17 6.21 7.70
C PHE A 451 12.85 5.30 6.68
N HIS A 452 12.08 4.36 6.12
CA HIS A 452 12.50 3.46 5.05
C HIS A 452 11.59 3.68 3.80
N PRO A 453 12.12 4.27 2.71
CA PRO A 453 13.42 4.92 2.60
C PRO A 453 13.41 6.31 3.26
N VAL A 454 14.59 6.80 3.63
CA VAL A 454 14.75 8.11 4.30
C VAL A 454 14.09 9.26 3.54
N ARG A 455 14.13 9.24 2.20
CA ARG A 455 13.52 10.28 1.34
C ARG A 455 12.01 10.43 1.55
N ASN A 456 11.30 9.37 1.94
CA ASN A 456 9.84 9.39 2.09
C ASN A 456 9.38 10.13 3.36
N ARG A 457 10.30 10.46 4.29
CA ARG A 457 10.05 11.40 5.40
C ARG A 457 9.50 12.73 4.89
N GLN A 458 9.95 13.18 3.71
CA GLN A 458 9.55 14.46 3.15
C GLN A 458 8.05 14.54 2.86
N PHE A 459 7.39 13.46 2.49
CA PHE A 459 5.93 13.46 2.28
C PHE A 459 5.15 13.87 3.52
N LEU A 460 5.60 13.44 4.71
CA LEU A 460 4.97 13.81 5.97
C LEU A 460 5.25 15.29 6.31
N LEU A 461 6.48 15.74 6.12
CA LEU A 461 6.86 17.14 6.39
C LEU A 461 6.13 18.10 5.45
N ASP A 462 6.06 17.80 4.15
CA ASP A 462 5.32 18.61 3.17
C ASP A 462 3.83 18.71 3.52
N TRP A 463 3.24 17.64 4.03
CA TRP A 463 1.86 17.66 4.51
C TRP A 463 1.69 18.56 5.74
N MET A 464 2.58 18.43 6.70
CA MET A 464 2.55 19.25 7.92
C MET A 464 2.70 20.75 7.64
N ASP A 465 3.52 21.11 6.65
CA ASP A 465 3.71 22.50 6.23
C ASP A 465 2.44 23.14 5.64
N ASN A 466 1.51 22.32 5.14
CA ASN A 466 0.27 22.77 4.55
C ASN A 466 -0.91 22.81 5.53
N ILE A 467 -0.73 22.33 6.77
CA ILE A 467 -1.81 22.30 7.77
C ILE A 467 -2.01 23.69 8.35
N SER A 468 -3.20 24.26 8.14
CA SER A 468 -3.58 25.58 8.63
C SER A 468 -4.86 25.60 9.47
N ILE A 469 -5.59 24.47 9.53
CA ILE A 469 -6.86 24.35 10.24
C ILE A 469 -6.85 23.12 11.15
N ASP A 470 -7.73 23.10 12.15
CA ASP A 470 -7.92 21.95 13.01
C ASP A 470 -8.67 20.83 12.27
N TRP A 471 -8.46 19.58 12.67
CA TRP A 471 -9.04 18.40 12.06
C TRP A 471 -10.50 18.22 12.50
N PRO A 472 -11.50 18.29 11.59
CA PRO A 472 -12.90 17.99 11.90
C PRO A 472 -13.12 16.49 12.02
N ILE A 473 -13.42 16.00 13.22
CA ILE A 473 -13.52 14.58 13.55
C ILE A 473 -14.95 14.05 13.62
N SER A 474 -15.97 14.88 13.48
CA SER A 474 -17.36 14.43 13.51
C SER A 474 -17.95 14.24 12.13
N ARG A 475 -18.80 13.21 12.00
CA ARG A 475 -19.51 12.85 10.77
C ARG A 475 -21.01 12.67 11.04
N ARG A 476 -21.84 13.01 10.07
CA ARG A 476 -23.32 12.92 10.13
C ARG A 476 -23.82 11.63 9.47
N ARG A 477 -23.14 10.54 9.76
CA ARG A 477 -23.41 9.19 9.29
C ARG A 477 -23.66 8.29 10.50
N TRP A 478 -23.92 6.97 10.31
CA TRP A 478 -24.35 6.12 11.41
C TRP A 478 -23.38 4.96 11.72
N TYR A 479 -22.75 4.37 10.69
CA TYR A 479 -21.90 3.18 10.86
C TYR A 479 -20.43 3.55 11.11
N HIS A 480 -20.20 4.16 12.27
CA HIS A 480 -18.88 4.52 12.79
C HIS A 480 -18.92 4.51 14.31
N THR A 481 -17.76 4.69 14.96
CA THR A 481 -17.71 4.83 16.43
C THR A 481 -18.37 6.13 16.85
N GLU A 482 -19.22 6.05 17.84
CA GLU A 482 -20.01 7.16 18.37
C GLU A 482 -19.16 8.11 19.22
N ILE A 483 -19.49 9.39 19.19
CA ILE A 483 -18.89 10.40 20.05
C ILE A 483 -19.50 10.26 21.45
N PRO A 484 -18.66 9.96 22.49
CA PRO A 484 -19.14 9.53 23.80
C PRO A 484 -19.55 10.72 24.70
N ILE A 485 -20.53 11.52 24.26
CA ILE A 485 -20.98 12.72 24.96
C ILE A 485 -22.49 12.70 25.12
N TRP A 486 -22.96 13.15 26.30
CA TRP A 486 -24.33 13.57 26.53
C TRP A 486 -24.34 15.03 27.01
N TYR A 487 -25.41 15.73 26.74
CA TYR A 487 -25.61 17.13 27.09
C TYR A 487 -26.68 17.27 28.18
N SER A 488 -26.51 18.21 29.13
CA SER A 488 -27.58 18.66 29.99
C SER A 488 -28.63 19.41 29.17
N GLU A 489 -29.86 19.56 29.71
CA GLU A 489 -30.98 20.24 29.05
C GLU A 489 -30.62 21.65 28.60
N ASP A 490 -29.86 22.38 29.39
CA ASP A 490 -29.37 23.75 29.10
C ASP A 490 -28.08 23.80 28.23
N GLU A 491 -27.54 22.62 27.85
CA GLU A 491 -26.30 22.48 27.11
C GLU A 491 -25.05 23.13 27.75
N THR A 492 -25.09 23.51 29.01
CA THR A 492 -23.96 24.10 29.71
C THR A 492 -22.98 23.05 30.25
N LYS A 493 -23.47 21.82 30.47
CA LYS A 493 -22.72 20.68 31.00
C LYS A 493 -22.69 19.54 29.99
N VAL A 494 -21.61 18.76 30.04
CA VAL A 494 -21.47 17.51 29.27
C VAL A 494 -21.20 16.36 30.20
N ILE A 495 -21.69 15.18 29.84
CA ILE A 495 -21.45 13.95 30.59
C ILE A 495 -20.55 13.07 29.74
N VAL A 496 -19.51 12.48 30.38
CA VAL A 496 -18.53 11.60 29.71
C VAL A 496 -18.47 10.26 30.42
N PRO A 497 -18.31 9.13 29.71
CA PRO A 497 -18.20 7.80 30.31
C PRO A 497 -16.87 7.61 31.03
N PRO A 498 -16.75 6.59 31.89
CA PRO A 498 -15.47 6.16 32.44
C PRO A 498 -14.58 5.57 31.34
N SER A 499 -13.25 5.72 31.50
CA SER A 499 -12.25 5.18 30.56
C SER A 499 -12.39 3.66 30.41
N GLY A 500 -12.19 3.16 29.19
CA GLY A 500 -12.31 1.74 28.84
C GLY A 500 -13.76 1.24 28.67
N THR A 501 -14.75 2.15 28.72
CA THR A 501 -16.17 1.80 28.53
C THR A 501 -16.64 2.24 27.14
N TYR A 502 -17.15 1.30 26.34
CA TYR A 502 -17.82 1.62 25.07
C TYR A 502 -19.28 2.00 25.31
N VAL A 503 -19.74 3.08 24.69
CA VAL A 503 -21.11 3.62 24.82
C VAL A 503 -21.67 4.09 23.48
N GLN A 504 -23.00 4.06 23.36
CA GLN A 504 -23.73 4.55 22.18
C GLN A 504 -24.73 5.66 22.61
N PRO A 505 -24.29 6.92 22.77
CA PRO A 505 -25.10 8.00 23.39
C PRO A 505 -26.45 8.27 22.70
N TRP A 506 -26.54 7.99 21.41
CA TRP A 506 -27.82 8.16 20.67
C TRP A 506 -28.95 7.24 21.15
N LYS A 507 -28.64 6.17 21.90
CA LYS A 507 -29.65 5.25 22.46
C LYS A 507 -29.45 4.91 23.94
N ASP A 508 -28.22 5.05 24.44
CA ASP A 508 -27.89 4.66 25.80
C ASP A 508 -27.87 5.87 26.73
N MET A 509 -28.28 5.66 27.97
CA MET A 509 -28.05 6.64 29.06
C MET A 509 -26.61 6.55 29.56
N PRO A 510 -26.06 7.64 30.16
CA PRO A 510 -24.72 7.59 30.75
C PRO A 510 -24.56 6.43 31.73
N PRO A 511 -23.52 5.59 31.61
CA PRO A 511 -23.29 4.46 32.51
C PRO A 511 -22.86 4.93 33.92
N SER A 512 -22.95 4.02 34.90
CA SER A 512 -22.43 4.28 36.25
C SER A 512 -20.94 4.66 36.22
N GLY A 513 -20.56 5.68 37.01
CA GLY A 513 -19.19 6.22 37.03
C GLY A 513 -18.92 7.26 35.96
N SER A 514 -19.93 7.66 35.17
CA SER A 514 -19.82 8.81 34.27
C SER A 514 -19.61 10.11 35.05
N ARG A 515 -18.82 11.03 34.48
CA ARG A 515 -18.49 12.33 35.09
C ARG A 515 -19.23 13.45 34.37
N VAL A 516 -19.68 14.44 35.14
CA VAL A 516 -20.25 15.69 34.62
C VAL A 516 -19.14 16.73 34.54
N LEU A 517 -18.96 17.33 33.38
CA LEU A 517 -17.97 18.41 33.15
C LEU A 517 -18.70 19.68 32.74
N ASP A 518 -18.19 20.82 33.18
CA ASP A 518 -18.55 22.11 32.57
C ASP A 518 -18.10 22.10 31.10
N ARG A 519 -18.99 22.42 30.17
CA ARG A 519 -18.72 22.33 28.74
C ARG A 519 -17.63 23.26 28.25
N GLN A 520 -17.52 24.44 28.84
CA GLN A 520 -16.58 25.47 28.40
C GLN A 520 -15.21 25.35 29.09
N SER A 521 -15.23 25.29 30.45
CA SER A 521 -14.00 25.20 31.24
C SER A 521 -13.42 23.78 31.31
N ARG A 522 -14.27 22.75 31.07
CA ARG A 522 -13.96 21.29 31.23
C ARG A 522 -13.66 20.87 32.67
N GLU A 523 -13.99 21.72 33.63
CA GLU A 523 -13.89 21.41 35.04
C GLU A 523 -14.81 20.23 35.38
N ASP A 524 -14.27 19.28 36.14
CA ASP A 524 -15.02 18.12 36.64
C ASP A 524 -15.93 18.55 37.79
N LEU A 525 -17.24 18.53 37.56
CA LEU A 525 -18.26 18.97 38.51
C LEU A 525 -18.72 17.87 39.46
N GLY A 526 -18.50 16.59 39.15
CA GLY A 526 -18.91 15.49 39.98
C GLY A 526 -19.43 14.25 39.26
N ASP A 527 -19.95 13.31 40.04
CA ASP A 527 -20.54 12.07 39.53
C ASP A 527 -21.91 12.33 38.90
N TYR A 528 -22.17 11.72 37.74
CA TYR A 528 -23.46 11.85 37.04
C TYR A 528 -24.66 11.46 37.89
N ALA A 529 -24.54 10.35 38.65
CA ALA A 529 -25.64 9.84 39.47
C ALA A 529 -26.01 10.80 40.61
N GLU A 530 -25.04 11.60 41.10
CA GLU A 530 -25.28 12.60 42.15
C GLU A 530 -25.90 13.89 41.61
N MET A 531 -25.77 14.20 40.33
CA MET A 531 -26.17 15.45 39.72
C MET A 531 -27.45 15.35 38.90
N LEU A 532 -28.14 14.24 38.87
CA LEU A 532 -29.35 14.00 38.03
C LEU A 532 -30.40 15.10 38.10
N SER A 533 -30.61 15.65 39.29
CA SER A 533 -31.64 16.72 39.46
C SER A 533 -31.22 18.08 38.89
N GLU A 534 -29.94 18.29 38.62
CA GLU A 534 -29.37 19.54 38.11
C GLU A 534 -29.21 19.53 36.59
N LEU A 535 -29.26 18.34 35.96
CA LEU A 535 -28.98 18.16 34.53
C LEU A 535 -30.19 18.32 33.63
N GLY A 536 -31.43 18.16 34.19
CA GLY A 536 -32.65 18.12 33.41
C GLY A 536 -32.71 16.91 32.50
N GLU A 537 -33.31 17.05 31.32
CA GLU A 537 -33.36 15.99 30.31
C GLU A 537 -32.01 15.86 29.63
N VAL A 538 -31.40 14.68 29.74
CA VAL A 538 -30.06 14.39 29.17
C VAL A 538 -30.22 13.86 27.76
N LYS A 539 -29.54 14.52 26.79
CA LYS A 539 -29.55 14.14 25.39
C LYS A 539 -28.17 13.67 24.92
N GLY A 540 -28.10 12.48 24.30
CA GLY A 540 -26.86 11.95 23.72
C GLY A 540 -26.49 12.59 22.39
N GLU A 541 -25.20 12.65 22.10
CA GLU A 541 -24.68 13.06 20.78
C GLU A 541 -25.09 12.01 19.72
N GLU A 542 -25.53 12.48 18.56
CA GLU A 542 -25.97 11.63 17.45
C GLU A 542 -24.88 11.44 16.38
N LYS A 543 -23.89 12.35 16.36
CA LYS A 543 -22.77 12.28 15.44
C LYS A 543 -21.80 11.15 15.80
N VAL A 544 -21.08 10.70 14.81
CA VAL A 544 -20.05 9.66 14.93
C VAL A 544 -18.70 10.21 14.55
N PHE A 545 -17.63 9.47 14.82
CA PHE A 545 -16.28 9.88 14.41
C PHE A 545 -16.03 9.71 12.92
N ASP A 546 -15.03 10.43 12.43
CA ASP A 546 -14.29 10.15 11.21
C ASP A 546 -13.61 8.78 11.32
N THR A 547 -13.60 8.00 10.25
CA THR A 547 -12.91 6.70 10.15
C THR A 547 -11.46 6.77 10.63
N TRP A 548 -10.76 7.87 10.29
CA TRP A 548 -9.36 8.05 10.70
C TRP A 548 -9.20 8.27 12.21
N MET A 549 -10.25 8.66 12.93
CA MET A 549 -10.23 8.75 14.39
C MET A 549 -10.15 7.36 15.03
N ASP A 550 -10.70 6.34 14.38
CA ASP A 550 -10.58 4.94 14.80
C ASP A 550 -9.25 4.34 14.37
N SER A 551 -9.01 4.22 13.07
CA SER A 551 -7.87 3.48 12.53
C SER A 551 -6.50 4.05 12.95
N SER A 552 -6.40 5.34 13.25
CA SER A 552 -5.16 5.94 13.76
C SER A 552 -4.88 5.70 15.25
N ASN A 553 -5.68 4.88 15.94
CA ASN A 553 -5.40 4.37 17.30
C ASN A 553 -4.77 2.96 17.28
N SER A 554 -4.56 2.38 16.10
CA SER A 554 -4.09 0.99 15.97
C SER A 554 -2.79 0.73 16.74
N ASN A 555 -1.82 1.65 16.71
CA ASN A 555 -0.57 1.51 17.46
C ASN A 555 -0.79 1.43 18.98
N LEU A 556 -1.71 2.20 19.53
CA LEU A 556 -2.06 2.17 20.94
C LEU A 556 -2.78 0.87 21.29
N PHE A 557 -3.76 0.47 20.47
CA PHE A 557 -4.51 -0.76 20.69
C PHE A 557 -3.63 -2.01 20.63
N VAL A 558 -2.83 -2.18 19.57
CA VAL A 558 -1.97 -3.36 19.41
C VAL A 558 -0.85 -3.44 20.44
N SER A 559 -0.43 -2.29 20.97
CA SER A 559 0.53 -2.25 22.09
C SER A 559 -0.10 -2.58 23.45
N GLY A 560 -1.44 -2.60 23.53
CA GLY A 560 -2.16 -2.90 24.78
C GLY A 560 -2.52 -1.69 25.64
N TYR A 561 -2.56 -0.48 25.06
CA TYR A 561 -2.99 0.74 25.77
C TYR A 561 -4.36 0.53 26.43
N LEU A 562 -4.50 0.91 27.68
CA LEU A 562 -5.65 0.69 28.57
C LEU A 562 -5.95 -0.78 28.91
N ASN A 563 -5.87 -1.71 27.96
CA ASN A 563 -6.31 -3.08 28.13
C ASN A 563 -5.23 -3.99 28.75
N HIS A 564 -3.95 -3.74 28.41
CA HIS A 564 -2.81 -4.55 28.85
C HIS A 564 -1.61 -3.69 29.26
N PRO A 565 -1.66 -2.96 30.39
CA PRO A 565 -0.64 -1.96 30.75
C PRO A 565 0.79 -2.51 30.85
N ASP A 566 0.97 -3.77 31.24
CA ASP A 566 2.29 -4.39 31.34
C ASP A 566 2.89 -4.75 29.98
N VAL A 567 2.04 -5.14 29.02
CA VAL A 567 2.44 -5.32 27.62
C VAL A 567 2.76 -3.97 26.99
N PHE A 568 1.91 -2.96 27.25
CA PHE A 568 2.09 -1.61 26.73
C PHE A 568 3.46 -1.01 27.06
N LYS A 569 3.92 -1.14 28.30
CA LYS A 569 5.25 -0.67 28.76
C LYS A 569 6.41 -1.29 27.98
N LYS A 570 6.24 -2.50 27.42
CA LYS A 570 7.27 -3.23 26.65
C LYS A 570 7.14 -3.04 25.15
N ALA A 571 5.91 -2.86 24.65
CA ALA A 571 5.54 -2.90 23.23
C ALA A 571 5.40 -1.51 22.61
N PHE A 572 5.29 -0.45 23.41
CA PHE A 572 5.16 0.92 22.93
C PHE A 572 6.47 1.72 23.16
N PRO A 573 6.93 2.56 22.21
CA PRO A 573 6.41 2.73 20.85
C PRO A 573 6.58 1.47 20.01
N THR A 574 5.64 1.24 19.05
CA THR A 574 5.70 0.07 18.16
C THR A 574 7.00 0.06 17.35
N ALA A 575 7.52 -1.14 17.06
CA ALA A 575 8.80 -1.24 16.34
C ALA A 575 8.68 -0.79 14.88
N LEU A 576 7.59 -1.15 14.19
CA LEU A 576 7.43 -0.89 12.77
C LEU A 576 6.03 -0.42 12.43
N ARG A 577 5.97 0.67 11.64
CA ARG A 577 4.76 1.21 11.01
C ARG A 577 4.89 1.13 9.48
N PRO A 578 4.49 0.02 8.86
CA PRO A 578 4.55 -0.16 7.42
C PRO A 578 3.27 0.35 6.77
N GLN A 579 3.38 1.02 5.63
CA GLN A 579 2.23 1.54 4.89
C GLN A 579 2.56 1.89 3.44
N GLY A 580 1.52 2.17 2.63
CA GLY A 580 1.67 2.83 1.33
C GLY A 580 1.79 4.35 1.46
N LYS A 581 2.32 4.99 0.43
CA LYS A 581 2.48 6.46 0.41
C LYS A 581 1.14 7.22 0.34
N GLU A 582 0.06 6.56 -0.07
CA GLU A 582 -1.28 7.16 -0.20
C GLU A 582 -1.93 7.54 1.13
N ILE A 583 -1.50 6.92 2.25
CA ILE A 583 -2.07 7.18 3.58
C ILE A 583 -1.13 7.92 4.54
N VAL A 584 -0.09 8.57 4.00
CA VAL A 584 0.84 9.38 4.81
C VAL A 584 0.13 10.58 5.44
N ARG A 585 -0.77 11.25 4.70
CA ARG A 585 -1.53 12.43 5.15
C ARG A 585 -2.61 12.11 6.17
N THR A 586 -3.05 10.87 6.20
CA THR A 586 -4.14 10.38 7.04
C THR A 586 -3.62 9.47 8.14
N TRP A 587 -3.47 8.18 7.88
CA TRP A 587 -3.15 7.18 8.89
C TRP A 587 -1.83 7.45 9.64
N LEU A 588 -0.75 7.79 8.92
CA LEU A 588 0.54 8.10 9.55
C LEU A 588 0.46 9.39 10.37
N TYR A 589 -0.03 10.46 9.74
CA TYR A 589 -0.09 11.77 10.36
C TYR A 589 -0.99 11.78 11.60
N TYR A 590 -2.23 11.26 11.49
CA TYR A 590 -3.17 11.26 12.60
C TYR A 590 -2.74 10.34 13.76
N THR A 591 -2.03 9.26 13.49
CA THR A 591 -1.45 8.43 14.55
C THR A 591 -0.34 9.17 15.29
N LEU A 592 0.56 9.84 14.57
CA LEU A 592 1.60 10.65 15.20
C LEU A 592 1.01 11.79 16.01
N LEU A 593 0.00 12.50 15.47
CA LEU A 593 -0.73 13.55 16.18
C LEU A 593 -1.31 13.03 17.51
N LYS A 594 -2.03 11.93 17.48
CA LYS A 594 -2.66 11.37 18.69
C LYS A 594 -1.64 10.82 19.69
N SER A 595 -0.61 10.13 19.22
CA SER A 595 0.47 9.67 20.11
C SER A 595 1.17 10.84 20.80
N THR A 596 1.37 11.94 20.07
CA THR A 596 1.93 13.18 20.64
C THR A 596 0.97 13.80 21.67
N LEU A 597 -0.31 13.96 21.34
CA LEU A 597 -1.31 14.60 22.24
C LEU A 597 -1.59 13.76 23.50
N VAL A 598 -1.67 12.43 23.34
CA VAL A 598 -2.02 11.52 24.46
C VAL A 598 -0.82 11.24 25.35
N LEU A 599 0.34 10.91 24.77
CA LEU A 599 1.50 10.35 25.47
C LEU A 599 2.76 11.20 25.40
N ASP A 600 2.79 12.24 24.55
CA ASP A 600 3.99 13.00 24.21
C ASP A 600 5.15 12.10 23.72
N GLN A 601 4.84 11.15 22.84
CA GLN A 601 5.80 10.19 22.30
C GLN A 601 5.60 9.97 20.79
N PRO A 602 6.63 9.48 20.03
CA PRO A 602 6.57 9.32 18.59
C PRO A 602 5.60 8.25 18.10
N GLY A 603 5.16 7.34 18.95
CA GLY A 603 4.22 6.26 18.61
C GLY A 603 4.86 5.03 17.95
N PHE A 604 5.96 5.19 17.21
CA PHE A 604 6.66 4.12 16.49
C PHE A 604 8.14 4.45 16.28
N GLN A 605 8.99 3.40 16.12
CA GLN A 605 10.44 3.53 15.95
C GLN A 605 10.84 3.63 14.46
N HIS A 606 10.24 2.79 13.63
CA HIS A 606 10.48 2.75 12.19
C HIS A 606 9.19 2.98 11.40
N VAL A 607 9.29 3.77 10.32
CA VAL A 607 8.23 3.94 9.32
C VAL A 607 8.72 3.37 7.99
N TRP A 608 7.99 2.40 7.45
CA TRP A 608 8.31 1.77 6.16
C TRP A 608 7.22 2.14 5.14
N ILE A 609 7.58 2.96 4.13
CA ILE A 609 6.62 3.52 3.16
C ILE A 609 6.87 2.91 1.79
N ASP A 610 5.97 2.03 1.35
CA ASP A 610 6.03 1.40 0.02
C ASP A 610 5.48 2.31 -1.08
N GLY A 611 5.87 2.01 -2.32
CA GLY A 611 5.34 2.65 -3.51
C GLY A 611 3.93 2.20 -3.88
N LEU A 612 3.36 2.81 -4.91
CA LEU A 612 2.04 2.46 -5.44
C LEU A 612 2.12 1.31 -6.44
N GLY A 613 1.12 0.42 -6.39
CA GLY A 613 0.88 -0.55 -7.45
C GLY A 613 0.29 0.14 -8.69
N MET A 614 1.04 0.14 -9.78
CA MET A 614 0.67 0.76 -11.04
C MET A 614 0.22 -0.31 -12.04
N ASP A 615 -0.61 0.08 -12.99
CA ASP A 615 -0.93 -0.79 -14.12
C ASP A 615 0.31 -0.97 -15.05
N PRO A 616 0.27 -1.88 -16.05
CA PRO A 616 1.42 -2.11 -16.92
C PRO A 616 1.94 -0.86 -17.67
N TRP A 617 1.16 0.22 -17.71
CA TRP A 617 1.50 1.48 -18.38
C TRP A 617 1.86 2.62 -17.42
N GLY A 618 2.01 2.32 -16.13
CA GLY A 618 2.45 3.30 -15.12
C GLY A 618 1.34 4.22 -14.61
N ARG A 619 0.06 3.81 -14.70
CA ARG A 619 -1.06 4.56 -14.13
C ARG A 619 -1.51 3.93 -12.82
N LYS A 620 -1.90 4.75 -11.85
CA LYS A 620 -2.53 4.27 -10.60
C LYS A 620 -3.72 3.39 -10.94
N MET A 621 -3.79 2.19 -10.33
CA MET A 621 -4.91 1.28 -10.52
C MET A 621 -6.12 1.76 -9.72
N SER A 622 -7.31 1.77 -10.35
CA SER A 622 -8.57 2.09 -9.68
C SER A 622 -9.77 1.39 -10.32
N LYS A 623 -10.82 1.16 -9.53
CA LYS A 623 -12.09 0.61 -10.03
C LYS A 623 -12.74 1.52 -11.07
N SER A 624 -12.62 2.85 -10.91
CA SER A 624 -13.19 3.84 -11.83
C SER A 624 -12.50 3.86 -13.19
N LEU A 625 -11.19 3.63 -13.24
CA LEU A 625 -10.44 3.53 -14.49
C LEU A 625 -10.63 2.18 -15.19
N GLY A 626 -11.13 1.15 -14.49
CA GLY A 626 -11.29 -0.20 -15.05
C GLY A 626 -9.95 -0.88 -15.40
N ASN A 627 -8.87 -0.45 -14.77
CA ASN A 627 -7.52 -0.99 -14.95
C ASN A 627 -7.07 -1.86 -13.75
N GLY A 628 -7.96 -2.13 -12.79
CA GLY A 628 -7.72 -3.00 -11.65
C GLY A 628 -7.63 -4.48 -12.05
N ILE A 629 -6.80 -5.23 -11.33
CA ILE A 629 -6.65 -6.69 -11.42
C ILE A 629 -7.06 -7.27 -10.06
N ASP A 630 -7.88 -8.31 -10.09
CA ASP A 630 -8.32 -9.02 -8.89
C ASP A 630 -7.18 -9.87 -8.31
N ALA A 631 -6.91 -9.73 -7.01
CA ALA A 631 -5.80 -10.39 -6.36
C ALA A 631 -5.96 -11.93 -6.33
N ASP A 632 -7.15 -12.43 -5.96
CA ASP A 632 -7.39 -13.86 -5.85
C ASP A 632 -7.19 -14.56 -7.20
N SER A 633 -7.63 -13.92 -8.29
CA SER A 633 -7.44 -14.47 -9.64
C SER A 633 -5.97 -14.59 -10.05
N VAL A 634 -5.08 -13.75 -9.48
CA VAL A 634 -3.62 -13.84 -9.70
C VAL A 634 -3.01 -14.91 -8.81
N LEU A 635 -3.37 -14.95 -7.53
CA LEU A 635 -2.86 -15.93 -6.57
C LEU A 635 -3.32 -17.36 -6.87
N GLU A 636 -4.50 -17.53 -7.48
CA GLU A 636 -5.03 -18.83 -7.93
C GLU A 636 -4.63 -19.20 -9.37
N CYS A 637 -3.89 -18.33 -10.06
CA CYS A 637 -3.54 -18.58 -11.45
C CYS A 637 -2.64 -19.81 -11.60
N GLY A 638 -3.20 -20.86 -12.15
CA GLY A 638 -2.58 -22.17 -12.33
C GLY A 638 -3.17 -23.26 -11.43
N PHE A 639 -3.98 -22.93 -10.42
CA PHE A 639 -4.68 -23.93 -9.61
C PHE A 639 -5.63 -24.75 -10.50
N ASP A 640 -5.55 -26.09 -10.39
CA ASP A 640 -6.36 -27.03 -11.17
C ASP A 640 -6.32 -26.76 -12.69
N GLY A 641 -5.19 -26.19 -13.18
CA GLY A 641 -5.00 -25.86 -14.58
C GLY A 641 -5.74 -24.61 -15.06
N ARG A 642 -6.28 -23.79 -14.15
CA ARG A 642 -6.96 -22.54 -14.50
C ARG A 642 -5.97 -21.51 -15.03
N SER A 643 -6.24 -21.00 -16.23
CA SER A 643 -5.48 -19.86 -16.78
C SER A 643 -6.07 -18.55 -16.29
N GLY A 644 -5.22 -17.61 -15.87
CA GLY A 644 -5.60 -16.23 -15.62
C GLY A 644 -5.81 -15.47 -16.94
N ALA A 645 -6.87 -14.69 -17.02
CA ALA A 645 -7.14 -13.81 -18.14
C ALA A 645 -7.80 -12.52 -17.65
N TRP A 646 -7.08 -11.40 -17.76
CA TRP A 646 -7.52 -10.10 -17.26
C TRP A 646 -7.74 -9.14 -18.41
N GLN A 647 -8.90 -8.47 -18.43
CA GLN A 647 -9.17 -7.36 -19.35
C GLN A 647 -8.85 -6.06 -18.61
N VAL A 648 -7.76 -5.44 -18.98
CA VAL A 648 -7.26 -4.21 -18.36
C VAL A 648 -7.42 -3.06 -19.34
N LYS A 649 -8.12 -2.00 -18.91
CA LYS A 649 -8.31 -0.80 -19.73
C LYS A 649 -7.00 -0.03 -19.83
N GLY A 650 -6.29 -0.17 -20.93
CA GLY A 650 -5.09 0.60 -21.28
C GLY A 650 -5.39 2.06 -21.64
N PRO A 651 -4.36 2.86 -21.94
CA PRO A 651 -4.53 4.25 -22.37
C PRO A 651 -5.44 4.41 -23.60
N ASP A 652 -5.20 3.59 -24.62
CA ASP A 652 -5.89 3.69 -25.91
C ASP A 652 -6.97 2.62 -26.10
N LYS A 653 -6.78 1.44 -25.53
CA LYS A 653 -7.68 0.29 -25.71
C LYS A 653 -7.63 -0.67 -24.52
N THR A 654 -8.65 -1.50 -24.40
CA THR A 654 -8.63 -2.62 -23.48
C THR A 654 -7.67 -3.70 -23.96
N VAL A 655 -6.74 -4.12 -23.10
CA VAL A 655 -5.74 -5.16 -23.37
C VAL A 655 -6.10 -6.41 -22.57
N LYS A 656 -5.91 -7.58 -23.15
CA LYS A 656 -6.09 -8.86 -22.49
C LYS A 656 -4.73 -9.40 -22.09
N LEU A 657 -4.46 -9.44 -20.78
CA LEU A 657 -3.28 -10.07 -20.19
C LEU A 657 -3.58 -11.53 -19.87
N ARG A 658 -2.59 -12.41 -19.95
CA ARG A 658 -2.74 -13.85 -19.71
C ARG A 658 -1.54 -14.41 -18.96
N ALA A 659 -1.80 -15.27 -17.98
CA ALA A 659 -0.79 -16.07 -17.31
C ALA A 659 -1.37 -17.45 -16.98
N ASN A 660 -0.51 -18.44 -16.72
CA ASN A 660 -0.91 -19.81 -16.42
C ASN A 660 -0.30 -20.35 -15.12
N LYS A 661 0.71 -19.67 -14.58
CA LYS A 661 1.47 -20.15 -13.43
C LYS A 661 2.03 -18.98 -12.65
N ILE A 662 1.25 -18.47 -11.70
CA ILE A 662 1.74 -17.46 -10.77
C ILE A 662 1.75 -18.03 -9.35
N GLY A 663 0.60 -18.21 -8.72
CA GLY A 663 0.51 -18.62 -7.32
C GLY A 663 1.04 -17.56 -6.36
N SER A 664 1.01 -17.86 -5.07
CA SER A 664 1.46 -16.92 -4.03
C SER A 664 2.99 -16.78 -3.97
N GLU A 665 3.72 -17.90 -4.16
CA GLU A 665 5.18 -17.90 -4.05
C GLU A 665 5.84 -17.08 -5.16
N CYS A 666 5.36 -17.22 -6.39
CA CYS A 666 5.84 -16.44 -7.52
C CYS A 666 5.45 -14.96 -7.39
N PHE A 667 4.26 -14.67 -6.87
CA PHE A 667 3.78 -13.32 -6.60
C PHE A 667 4.62 -12.61 -5.53
N ARG A 668 4.88 -13.27 -4.40
CA ARG A 668 5.73 -12.74 -3.31
C ARG A 668 7.15 -12.50 -3.80
N LEU A 669 7.74 -13.47 -4.49
CA LEU A 669 9.08 -13.35 -5.07
C LEU A 669 9.20 -12.20 -6.06
N TRP A 670 8.18 -12.01 -6.90
CA TRP A 670 8.12 -10.89 -7.82
C TRP A 670 8.19 -9.56 -7.06
N LYS A 671 7.29 -9.33 -6.11
CA LYS A 671 7.23 -8.05 -5.39
C LYS A 671 8.54 -7.78 -4.62
N ALA A 672 9.12 -8.81 -4.00
CA ALA A 672 10.39 -8.69 -3.26
C ALA A 672 11.60 -8.38 -4.17
N CYS A 673 11.53 -8.70 -5.46
CA CYS A 673 12.62 -8.52 -6.43
C CYS A 673 12.45 -7.34 -7.39
N GLU A 674 11.21 -6.79 -7.56
CA GLU A 674 10.91 -5.87 -8.65
C GLU A 674 11.19 -4.41 -8.29
N ALA A 675 10.93 -4.02 -7.06
CA ALA A 675 11.07 -2.62 -6.65
C ALA A 675 11.72 -2.49 -5.27
N GLN A 676 12.58 -1.49 -5.12
CA GLN A 676 13.05 -1.05 -3.82
C GLN A 676 11.91 -0.41 -3.03
N VAL A 677 12.03 -0.40 -1.71
CA VAL A 677 11.04 0.26 -0.85
C VAL A 677 10.88 1.74 -1.25
N GLY A 678 9.63 2.17 -1.37
CA GLY A 678 9.26 3.53 -1.76
C GLY A 678 9.17 3.77 -3.28
N ASP A 679 9.61 2.85 -4.11
CA ASP A 679 9.45 2.94 -5.55
C ASP A 679 8.11 2.33 -6.00
N ASP A 680 7.47 2.98 -6.97
CA ASP A 680 6.26 2.45 -7.58
C ASP A 680 6.57 1.17 -8.36
N PHE A 681 5.64 0.22 -8.36
CA PHE A 681 5.83 -1.08 -9.00
C PHE A 681 4.71 -1.40 -9.98
N HIS A 682 5.07 -2.02 -11.11
CA HIS A 682 4.14 -2.34 -12.19
C HIS A 682 3.58 -3.75 -12.04
N ILE A 683 2.26 -3.87 -12.03
CA ILE A 683 1.55 -5.14 -11.92
C ILE A 683 1.18 -5.65 -13.30
N ASN A 684 1.99 -6.59 -13.79
CA ASN A 684 1.77 -7.27 -15.07
C ASN A 684 1.87 -8.79 -14.88
N PRO A 685 0.75 -9.52 -14.84
CA PRO A 685 0.75 -10.97 -14.60
C PRO A 685 1.58 -11.78 -15.61
N GLU A 686 1.66 -11.36 -16.87
CA GLU A 686 2.47 -12.05 -17.88
C GLU A 686 3.97 -11.95 -17.57
N GLU A 687 4.43 -10.79 -17.12
CA GLU A 687 5.83 -10.59 -16.73
C GLU A 687 6.17 -11.27 -15.41
N ILE A 688 5.24 -11.28 -14.45
CA ILE A 688 5.40 -11.98 -13.17
C ILE A 688 5.69 -13.46 -13.45
N GLU A 689 4.85 -14.14 -14.23
CA GLU A 689 5.07 -15.54 -14.61
C GLU A 689 6.41 -15.72 -15.33
N LYS A 690 6.65 -14.93 -16.36
CA LYS A 690 7.83 -15.08 -17.23
C LYS A 690 9.15 -14.92 -16.48
N LYS A 691 9.24 -13.93 -15.59
CA LYS A 691 10.48 -13.58 -14.89
C LYS A 691 10.73 -14.46 -13.66
N TYR A 692 9.69 -14.81 -12.89
CA TYR A 692 9.88 -15.33 -11.53
C TYR A 692 9.50 -16.80 -11.35
N PHE A 693 8.54 -17.36 -12.10
CA PHE A 693 8.26 -18.79 -12.02
C PHE A 693 9.47 -19.67 -12.42
N GLY A 694 10.28 -19.18 -13.36
CA GLY A 694 11.54 -19.82 -13.74
C GLY A 694 12.58 -19.87 -12.63
N VAL A 695 12.60 -18.86 -11.75
CA VAL A 695 13.49 -18.79 -10.57
C VAL A 695 13.12 -19.90 -9.59
N LEU A 696 11.84 -20.01 -9.21
CA LEU A 696 11.36 -21.08 -8.33
C LEU A 696 11.66 -22.47 -8.91
N THR A 697 11.47 -22.64 -10.22
CA THR A 697 11.80 -23.90 -10.90
C THR A 697 13.28 -24.26 -10.80
N LYS A 698 14.18 -23.28 -10.95
CA LYS A 698 15.63 -23.52 -10.80
C LYS A 698 15.99 -23.91 -9.37
N LEU A 699 15.49 -23.16 -8.39
CA LEU A 699 15.73 -23.44 -6.97
C LEU A 699 15.20 -24.83 -6.56
N PHE A 700 14.01 -25.19 -7.04
CA PHE A 700 13.44 -26.53 -6.81
C PHE A 700 14.31 -27.64 -7.41
N ASN A 701 14.85 -27.42 -8.62
CA ASN A 701 15.74 -28.39 -9.26
C ASN A 701 17.05 -28.57 -8.49
N VAL A 702 17.61 -27.51 -7.90
CA VAL A 702 18.80 -27.57 -7.02
C VAL A 702 18.49 -28.43 -5.79
N ALA A 703 17.39 -28.12 -5.08
CA ALA A 703 16.98 -28.89 -3.91
C ALA A 703 16.66 -30.37 -4.24
N ARG A 704 16.01 -30.61 -5.38
CA ARG A 704 15.72 -31.96 -5.86
C ARG A 704 16.99 -32.73 -6.23
N PHE A 705 17.95 -32.07 -6.85
CA PHE A 705 19.26 -32.68 -7.14
C PHE A 705 19.99 -33.04 -5.85
N ALA A 706 20.05 -32.12 -4.87
CA ALA A 706 20.64 -32.40 -3.56
C ALA A 706 19.95 -33.61 -2.88
N SER A 707 18.63 -33.70 -2.95
CA SER A 707 17.84 -34.78 -2.31
C SER A 707 18.06 -36.18 -2.89
N GLN A 708 18.87 -36.32 -3.97
CA GLN A 708 19.29 -37.64 -4.49
C GLN A 708 20.45 -38.26 -3.68
N PHE A 709 21.17 -37.42 -2.94
CA PHE A 709 22.29 -37.84 -2.10
C PHE A 709 21.83 -37.98 -0.66
N GLU A 710 22.51 -38.83 0.10
CA GLU A 710 22.22 -39.02 1.50
C GLU A 710 22.50 -37.74 2.29
N VAL A 711 21.53 -37.38 3.14
CA VAL A 711 21.69 -36.22 4.04
C VAL A 711 22.61 -36.63 5.19
N PRO A 712 23.77 -35.99 5.36
CA PRO A 712 24.68 -36.28 6.47
C PRO A 712 23.96 -36.14 7.82
N GLU A 713 24.24 -37.06 8.77
CA GLU A 713 23.64 -37.05 10.11
C GLU A 713 23.99 -35.76 10.87
N ASP A 714 25.20 -35.24 10.71
CA ASP A 714 25.62 -33.97 11.29
C ASP A 714 25.93 -32.95 10.19
N LEU A 715 25.03 -31.98 10.04
CA LEU A 715 25.24 -30.83 9.17
C LEU A 715 25.84 -29.61 9.90
N GLU A 716 26.01 -29.67 11.21
CA GLU A 716 26.59 -28.55 11.97
C GLU A 716 28.13 -28.61 12.02
N THR A 717 28.68 -29.81 12.11
CA THR A 717 30.15 -29.99 12.15
C THR A 717 30.72 -30.18 10.75
N SER A 718 31.64 -29.32 10.37
CA SER A 718 32.30 -29.40 9.06
C SER A 718 33.17 -30.65 8.96
N PRO A 719 33.23 -31.36 7.80
CA PRO A 719 34.22 -32.38 7.52
C PRO A 719 35.65 -31.87 7.71
N SER A 720 36.54 -32.77 8.16
CA SER A 720 37.92 -32.43 8.42
C SER A 720 38.73 -32.02 7.18
N ALA A 721 38.27 -32.42 6.01
CA ALA A 721 38.89 -32.09 4.73
C ALA A 721 37.84 -31.70 3.71
N LEU A 722 37.85 -30.44 3.29
CA LEU A 722 37.03 -29.89 2.22
C LEU A 722 37.91 -29.63 0.99
N ALA A 723 37.40 -29.96 -0.19
CA ALA A 723 38.09 -29.63 -1.44
C ALA A 723 38.09 -28.11 -1.69
N PRO A 724 38.98 -27.56 -2.52
CA PRO A 724 39.03 -26.14 -2.81
C PRO A 724 37.70 -25.55 -3.27
N GLU A 725 36.94 -26.23 -4.13
CA GLU A 725 35.66 -25.83 -4.64
C GLU A 725 34.59 -25.81 -3.53
N ASP A 726 34.67 -26.72 -2.54
CA ASP A 726 33.73 -26.70 -1.39
C ASP A 726 34.04 -25.51 -0.49
N ARG A 727 35.29 -25.21 -0.22
CA ARG A 727 35.68 -24.03 0.56
C ARG A 727 35.31 -22.73 -0.15
N TRP A 728 35.48 -22.65 -1.45
CA TRP A 728 35.11 -21.49 -2.25
C TRP A 728 33.60 -21.22 -2.18
N ILE A 729 32.76 -22.22 -2.47
CA ILE A 729 31.33 -22.00 -2.48
C ILE A 729 30.78 -21.70 -1.08
N LEU A 730 31.36 -22.25 -0.02
CA LEU A 730 31.03 -21.92 1.36
C LEU A 730 31.43 -20.49 1.71
N ALA A 731 32.57 -19.98 1.22
CA ALA A 731 32.97 -18.59 1.40
C ALA A 731 31.98 -17.63 0.70
N GLU A 732 31.59 -17.94 -0.55
CA GLU A 732 30.55 -17.16 -1.27
C GLU A 732 29.18 -17.23 -0.61
N PHE A 733 28.80 -18.40 -0.11
CA PHE A 733 27.56 -18.56 0.60
C PHE A 733 27.54 -17.74 1.90
N GLN A 734 28.62 -17.76 2.67
CA GLN A 734 28.73 -16.98 3.89
C GLN A 734 28.72 -15.47 3.63
N ASN A 735 29.37 -15.01 2.55
CA ASN A 735 29.31 -13.63 2.09
C ASN A 735 27.88 -13.24 1.73
N THR A 736 27.18 -14.12 1.00
CA THR A 736 25.76 -13.93 0.67
C THR A 736 24.91 -13.84 1.94
N MET A 737 25.11 -14.78 2.89
CA MET A 737 24.35 -14.81 4.14
C MET A 737 24.61 -13.59 5.04
N HIS A 738 25.84 -13.06 5.03
CA HIS A 738 26.17 -11.81 5.71
C HIS A 738 25.36 -10.65 5.13
N THR A 739 25.38 -10.49 3.79
CA THR A 739 24.60 -9.47 3.08
C THR A 739 23.10 -9.60 3.37
N VAL A 740 22.57 -10.82 3.37
CA VAL A 740 21.16 -11.09 3.65
C VAL A 740 20.80 -10.72 5.09
N LYS A 741 21.65 -11.08 6.06
CA LYS A 741 21.42 -10.76 7.47
C LYS A 741 21.41 -9.25 7.72
N GLU A 742 22.38 -8.54 7.14
CA GLU A 742 22.43 -7.08 7.22
C GLU A 742 21.19 -6.44 6.58
N ALA A 743 20.78 -6.91 5.39
CA ALA A 743 19.62 -6.40 4.70
C ALA A 743 18.33 -6.63 5.51
N TRP A 744 18.13 -7.85 6.07
CA TRP A 744 16.99 -8.11 6.97
C TRP A 744 16.99 -7.24 8.22
N SER A 745 18.18 -6.99 8.80
CA SER A 745 18.32 -6.11 9.97
C SER A 745 17.94 -4.65 9.64
N ASN A 746 18.20 -4.21 8.42
CA ASN A 746 17.88 -2.87 7.90
C ASN A 746 16.51 -2.77 7.23
N LEU A 747 15.67 -3.79 7.31
CA LEU A 747 14.34 -3.85 6.68
C LEU A 747 14.41 -3.69 5.14
N ASP A 748 15.52 -4.09 4.52
CA ASP A 748 15.77 -4.03 3.07
C ASP A 748 15.46 -5.37 2.40
N ILE A 749 14.20 -5.54 2.01
CA ILE A 749 13.71 -6.77 1.35
C ILE A 749 14.40 -6.99 0.02
N TYR A 750 14.57 -5.91 -0.76
CA TYR A 750 15.10 -5.99 -2.12
C TYR A 750 16.53 -6.53 -2.14
N SER A 751 17.44 -5.93 -1.35
CA SER A 751 18.84 -6.35 -1.31
C SER A 751 19.00 -7.79 -0.83
N ALA A 752 18.27 -8.19 0.22
CA ALA A 752 18.31 -9.57 0.71
C ALA A 752 17.84 -10.57 -0.35
N THR A 753 16.72 -10.28 -1.01
CA THR A 753 16.14 -11.19 -2.01
C THR A 753 16.99 -11.26 -3.27
N GLN A 754 17.57 -10.14 -3.71
CA GLN A 754 18.50 -10.14 -4.87
C GLN A 754 19.78 -10.94 -4.59
N ALA A 755 20.36 -10.82 -3.40
CA ALA A 755 21.54 -11.60 -3.00
C ALA A 755 21.23 -13.11 -3.04
N LEU A 756 20.14 -13.55 -2.43
CA LEU A 756 19.69 -14.94 -2.45
C LEU A 756 19.40 -15.42 -3.87
N LYS A 757 18.64 -14.65 -4.66
CA LYS A 757 18.32 -15.00 -6.04
C LYS A 757 19.58 -15.18 -6.89
N THR A 758 20.53 -14.26 -6.78
CA THR A 758 21.77 -14.28 -7.55
C THR A 758 22.61 -15.52 -7.21
N PHE A 759 22.80 -15.79 -5.93
CA PHE A 759 23.51 -17.00 -5.48
C PHE A 759 22.78 -18.29 -5.92
N GLY A 760 21.49 -18.41 -5.59
CA GLY A 760 20.71 -19.63 -5.78
C GLY A 760 20.38 -19.97 -7.24
N THR A 761 20.42 -19.00 -8.16
CA THR A 761 20.16 -19.23 -9.60
C THR A 761 21.42 -19.09 -10.47
N GLY A 762 22.50 -18.57 -9.93
CA GLY A 762 23.77 -18.35 -10.62
C GLY A 762 24.90 -19.26 -10.11
N LEU A 763 25.64 -18.83 -9.09
CA LEU A 763 26.85 -19.49 -8.61
C LEU A 763 26.62 -20.95 -8.24
N LEU A 764 25.61 -21.22 -7.42
CA LEU A 764 25.36 -22.58 -6.93
C LEU A 764 25.04 -23.57 -8.07
N PRO A 765 23.98 -23.36 -8.91
CA PRO A 765 23.63 -24.35 -9.93
C PRO A 765 24.53 -24.33 -11.16
N SER A 766 25.04 -23.17 -11.57
CA SER A 766 25.74 -23.03 -12.85
C SER A 766 27.24 -23.34 -12.75
N HIS A 767 27.82 -23.19 -11.56
CA HIS A 767 29.27 -23.40 -11.39
C HIS A 767 29.53 -24.53 -10.38
N TYR A 768 29.14 -24.34 -9.09
CA TYR A 768 29.50 -25.31 -8.06
C TYR A 768 28.97 -26.71 -8.35
N LEU A 769 27.64 -26.86 -8.66
CA LEU A 769 27.05 -28.17 -8.92
C LEU A 769 27.75 -28.88 -10.09
N GLU A 770 28.12 -28.15 -11.13
CA GLU A 770 28.84 -28.74 -12.26
C GLU A 770 30.27 -29.22 -11.88
N MET A 771 30.97 -28.50 -10.99
CA MET A 771 32.30 -28.85 -10.48
C MET A 771 32.24 -30.11 -9.62
N VAL A 772 31.20 -30.33 -8.81
CA VAL A 772 31.16 -31.41 -7.81
C VAL A 772 30.35 -32.62 -8.25
N LYS A 773 29.65 -32.61 -9.38
CA LYS A 773 28.79 -33.71 -9.85
C LYS A 773 29.46 -35.06 -9.79
N SER A 774 30.70 -35.19 -10.31
CA SER A 774 31.42 -36.45 -10.31
C SER A 774 31.73 -36.94 -8.90
N ARG A 775 32.12 -36.06 -8.00
CA ARG A 775 32.42 -36.39 -6.60
C ARG A 775 31.15 -36.86 -5.87
N LEU A 776 30.02 -36.18 -6.10
CA LEU A 776 28.74 -36.58 -5.52
C LEU A 776 28.31 -38.00 -6.01
N TYR A 777 28.55 -38.31 -7.27
CA TYR A 777 28.26 -39.63 -7.80
C TYR A 777 29.24 -40.72 -7.34
N ASP A 778 30.40 -40.33 -6.86
CA ASP A 778 31.41 -41.17 -6.24
C ASP A 778 31.29 -41.26 -4.70
N ASP A 779 30.09 -40.87 -4.15
CA ASP A 779 29.75 -40.90 -2.74
C ASP A 779 30.67 -40.06 -1.83
N ASP A 780 31.24 -38.94 -2.36
CA ASP A 780 32.10 -38.03 -1.59
C ASP A 780 31.27 -37.31 -0.52
N GLN A 781 31.48 -37.69 0.73
CA GLN A 781 30.75 -37.20 1.89
C GLN A 781 31.01 -35.70 2.17
N ALA A 782 32.15 -35.16 1.81
CA ALA A 782 32.43 -33.72 2.00
C ALA A 782 31.67 -32.88 0.98
N ALA A 783 31.57 -33.34 -0.28
CA ALA A 783 30.72 -32.68 -1.29
C ALA A 783 29.25 -32.77 -0.93
N ALA A 784 28.76 -33.93 -0.46
CA ALA A 784 27.38 -34.11 0.00
C ALA A 784 27.06 -33.21 1.19
N TRP A 785 27.93 -33.15 2.20
CA TRP A 785 27.80 -32.26 3.35
C TRP A 785 27.70 -30.80 2.92
N THR A 786 28.62 -30.35 2.06
CA THR A 786 28.63 -28.97 1.58
C THR A 786 27.35 -28.61 0.86
N LEU A 787 26.90 -29.49 -0.05
CA LEU A 787 25.65 -29.24 -0.80
C LEU A 787 24.42 -29.18 0.11
N HIS A 788 24.27 -30.16 1.01
CA HIS A 788 23.13 -30.20 1.94
C HIS A 788 23.15 -29.06 2.93
N ARG A 789 24.33 -28.67 3.45
CA ARG A 789 24.46 -27.53 4.33
C ARG A 789 23.99 -26.23 3.65
N ILE A 790 24.45 -25.98 2.42
CA ILE A 790 24.06 -24.79 1.65
C ILE A 790 22.57 -24.80 1.35
N VAL A 791 22.01 -25.92 0.87
CA VAL A 791 20.60 -25.99 0.50
C VAL A 791 19.69 -25.78 1.71
N ARG A 792 19.99 -26.43 2.85
CA ARG A 792 19.21 -26.28 4.10
C ARG A 792 19.21 -24.81 4.57
N ASP A 793 20.39 -24.22 4.67
CA ASP A 793 20.56 -22.89 5.20
C ASP A 793 20.02 -21.82 4.23
N PHE A 794 20.13 -22.07 2.92
CA PHE A 794 19.50 -21.22 1.91
C PHE A 794 17.99 -21.22 2.03
N MET A 795 17.36 -22.40 2.24
CA MET A 795 15.90 -22.47 2.43
C MET A 795 15.46 -21.71 3.68
N ALA A 796 16.21 -21.77 4.77
CA ALA A 796 15.96 -20.99 5.98
C ALA A 796 16.03 -19.47 5.70
N ALA A 797 17.10 -19.01 5.02
CA ALA A 797 17.27 -17.59 4.72
C ALA A 797 16.24 -17.05 3.69
N PHE A 798 15.73 -17.92 2.82
CA PHE A 798 14.75 -17.58 1.78
C PHE A 798 13.30 -17.70 2.24
N SER A 799 13.05 -18.32 3.41
CA SER A 799 11.71 -18.56 3.94
C SER A 799 10.86 -17.30 4.15
N PRO A 800 11.41 -16.13 4.51
CA PRO A 800 10.62 -14.91 4.58
C PRO A 800 9.92 -14.55 3.26
N VAL A 801 10.59 -14.82 2.13
CA VAL A 801 10.07 -14.47 0.80
C VAL A 801 9.09 -15.53 0.27
N CYS A 802 9.48 -16.81 0.33
CA CYS A 802 8.73 -17.94 -0.25
C CYS A 802 8.45 -19.03 0.80
N PRO A 803 7.54 -18.79 1.77
CA PRO A 803 7.35 -19.63 2.94
C PRO A 803 6.87 -21.05 2.61
N PHE A 804 5.92 -21.23 1.70
CA PHE A 804 5.39 -22.55 1.35
C PHE A 804 6.40 -23.38 0.56
N PHE A 805 7.12 -22.73 -0.33
CA PHE A 805 8.17 -23.35 -1.12
C PHE A 805 9.30 -23.89 -0.24
N THR A 806 9.81 -23.06 0.65
CA THR A 806 10.93 -23.43 1.53
C THR A 806 10.49 -24.43 2.60
N HIS A 807 9.28 -24.29 3.15
CA HIS A 807 8.72 -25.24 4.09
C HIS A 807 8.61 -26.65 3.48
N HIS A 808 8.07 -26.77 2.27
CA HIS A 808 7.98 -28.06 1.58
C HIS A 808 9.34 -28.74 1.41
N ILE A 809 10.33 -28.01 0.94
CA ILE A 809 11.69 -28.56 0.75
C ILE A 809 12.30 -28.95 2.10
N SER A 810 12.24 -28.08 3.10
CA SER A 810 12.84 -28.32 4.41
C SER A 810 12.19 -29.47 5.16
N SER A 811 10.87 -29.59 5.13
CA SER A 811 10.14 -30.68 5.77
C SER A 811 10.38 -32.02 5.06
N THR A 812 10.39 -32.03 3.73
CA THR A 812 10.55 -33.27 2.95
C THR A 812 11.98 -33.79 2.97
N VAL A 813 12.98 -32.93 2.89
CA VAL A 813 14.38 -33.34 2.78
C VAL A 813 15.05 -33.47 4.15
N TYR A 814 14.77 -32.53 5.05
CA TYR A 814 15.49 -32.40 6.34
C TYR A 814 14.61 -32.69 7.57
N GLY A 815 13.30 -32.92 7.40
CA GLY A 815 12.37 -33.16 8.51
C GLY A 815 12.11 -31.93 9.39
N LEU A 816 12.38 -30.70 8.90
CA LEU A 816 12.16 -29.45 9.64
C LEU A 816 10.67 -29.07 9.58
N SER A 817 10.05 -28.85 10.74
CA SER A 817 8.62 -28.55 10.83
C SER A 817 8.27 -27.10 10.47
N SER A 818 9.20 -26.15 10.70
CA SER A 818 9.00 -24.73 10.48
C SER A 818 10.33 -24.02 10.23
N VAL A 819 10.56 -23.59 9.03
CA VAL A 819 11.80 -22.91 8.62
C VAL A 819 11.75 -21.41 8.96
N ASP A 820 10.58 -20.81 8.86
CA ASP A 820 10.36 -19.38 8.97
C ASP A 820 10.39 -18.83 10.41
N VAL A 821 10.41 -19.69 11.43
CA VAL A 821 10.53 -19.32 12.84
C VAL A 821 11.83 -19.78 13.49
N ASP A 822 12.68 -20.46 12.74
CA ASP A 822 13.98 -20.88 13.22
C ASP A 822 14.99 -19.73 13.24
N ALA A 823 16.06 -19.89 14.01
CA ALA A 823 17.11 -18.89 14.05
C ALA A 823 17.84 -18.77 12.71
N PHE A 824 18.32 -17.57 12.42
CA PHE A 824 19.14 -17.32 11.21
C PHE A 824 20.35 -18.27 11.21
N PRO A 825 20.63 -18.94 10.06
CA PRO A 825 21.69 -19.95 10.00
C PRO A 825 23.05 -19.44 10.45
N SER A 826 23.73 -20.24 11.26
CA SER A 826 25.10 -19.95 11.71
C SER A 826 26.13 -20.27 10.62
N SER A 827 27.26 -19.56 10.62
CA SER A 827 28.36 -19.90 9.71
C SER A 827 29.01 -21.23 10.12
N PRO A 828 29.11 -22.22 9.22
CA PRO A 828 29.72 -23.51 9.53
C PRO A 828 31.23 -23.46 9.61
N LEU A 829 31.87 -22.44 8.98
CA LEU A 829 33.32 -22.30 8.88
C LEU A 829 33.73 -20.87 9.24
N THR A 830 34.53 -20.73 10.27
CA THR A 830 35.03 -19.41 10.68
C THR A 830 36.27 -18.96 9.87
N ASP A 831 37.06 -19.87 9.36
CA ASP A 831 38.26 -19.59 8.60
C ASP A 831 38.02 -19.09 7.17
N VAL A 832 36.87 -19.39 6.58
CA VAL A 832 36.44 -18.88 5.27
C VAL A 832 35.38 -17.79 5.36
N ALA A 833 35.10 -17.27 6.56
CA ALA A 833 34.19 -16.13 6.71
C ALA A 833 34.72 -14.93 5.92
N PHE A 834 33.83 -14.16 5.29
CA PHE A 834 34.19 -13.00 4.47
C PHE A 834 35.05 -11.97 5.21
N ALA A 835 34.94 -11.89 6.52
CA ALA A 835 35.82 -11.04 7.36
C ALA A 835 37.28 -11.51 7.40
N THR A 836 37.55 -12.77 7.06
CA THR A 836 38.93 -13.33 7.06
C THR A 836 39.65 -13.02 5.76
N GLU A 837 40.97 -13.09 5.77
CA GLU A 837 41.80 -12.95 4.56
C GLU A 837 41.53 -14.07 3.55
N GLU A 838 41.41 -15.30 4.02
CA GLU A 838 41.14 -16.48 3.18
C GLU A 838 39.72 -16.40 2.57
N GLY A 839 38.68 -16.00 3.32
CA GLY A 839 37.36 -15.83 2.78
C GLY A 839 37.32 -14.77 1.67
N ARG A 840 37.94 -13.62 1.85
CA ARG A 840 38.06 -12.59 0.79
C ARG A 840 38.86 -13.07 -0.41
N ARG A 841 39.94 -13.82 -0.20
CA ARG A 841 40.72 -14.42 -1.28
C ARG A 841 39.85 -15.37 -2.12
N LEU A 842 39.14 -16.28 -1.48
CA LEU A 842 38.28 -17.25 -2.17
C LEU A 842 37.13 -16.56 -2.96
N CYS A 843 36.46 -15.60 -2.36
CA CYS A 843 35.44 -14.81 -3.07
C CYS A 843 36.02 -14.01 -4.23
N GLY A 844 37.29 -13.54 -4.10
CA GLY A 844 37.99 -12.85 -5.19
C GLY A 844 38.21 -13.69 -6.44
N LEU A 845 38.21 -15.02 -6.31
CA LEU A 845 38.37 -15.93 -7.43
C LEU A 845 37.10 -16.20 -8.24
N SER A 846 35.95 -15.77 -7.73
CA SER A 846 34.66 -16.08 -8.35
C SER A 846 34.49 -15.51 -9.75
N HIS A 847 35.01 -14.30 -10.00
CA HIS A 847 34.97 -13.71 -11.34
C HIS A 847 35.80 -14.54 -12.33
N ALA A 848 37.02 -14.87 -11.98
CA ALA A 848 37.92 -15.69 -12.84
C ALA A 848 37.32 -17.08 -13.10
N LEU A 849 36.74 -17.73 -12.08
CA LEU A 849 36.05 -19.02 -12.23
C LEU A 849 34.86 -18.93 -13.19
N GLN A 850 34.02 -17.91 -13.05
CA GLN A 850 32.89 -17.71 -13.93
C GLN A 850 33.31 -17.39 -15.35
N GLU A 851 34.31 -16.56 -15.54
CA GLU A 851 34.84 -16.20 -16.85
C GLU A 851 35.48 -17.41 -17.53
N PHE A 852 36.28 -18.18 -16.81
CA PHE A 852 36.90 -19.41 -17.34
C PHE A 852 35.83 -20.42 -17.77
N ASN A 853 34.85 -20.69 -16.92
CA ASN A 853 33.76 -21.61 -17.25
C ASN A 853 32.96 -21.10 -18.45
N GLY A 854 32.63 -19.82 -18.46
CA GLY A 854 31.84 -19.18 -19.53
C GLY A 854 32.55 -19.24 -20.88
N THR A 855 33.82 -18.89 -20.91
CA THR A 855 34.64 -18.93 -22.15
C THR A 855 34.84 -20.34 -22.64
N THR A 856 35.06 -21.31 -21.76
CA THR A 856 35.18 -22.71 -22.13
C THR A 856 33.89 -23.30 -22.71
N TRP A 857 32.72 -22.99 -22.11
CA TRP A 857 31.44 -23.39 -22.65
C TRP A 857 31.13 -22.71 -23.99
N ALA A 858 31.47 -21.44 -24.13
CA ALA A 858 31.32 -20.71 -25.38
C ALA A 858 32.16 -21.34 -26.49
N LYS A 859 33.41 -21.64 -26.23
CA LYS A 859 34.32 -22.32 -27.16
C LYS A 859 33.80 -23.70 -27.57
N LYS A 860 33.31 -24.54 -26.64
CA LYS A 860 32.70 -25.84 -26.97
C LYS A 860 31.49 -25.66 -27.90
N LYS A 861 30.65 -24.67 -27.66
CA LYS A 861 29.51 -24.37 -28.50
C LYS A 861 29.90 -23.90 -29.90
N GLU A 862 30.91 -23.06 -30.01
CA GLU A 862 31.43 -22.58 -31.29
C GLU A 862 32.03 -23.73 -32.15
N GLU A 863 32.71 -24.67 -31.49
CA GLU A 863 33.28 -25.85 -32.12
C GLU A 863 32.26 -26.99 -32.32
N GLY A 864 30.97 -26.78 -31.92
CA GLY A 864 29.93 -27.81 -32.04
C GLY A 864 30.13 -29.03 -31.13
N ILE A 865 30.93 -28.86 -30.06
CA ILE A 865 31.27 -29.92 -29.10
C ILE A 865 30.20 -29.94 -28.01
N SER A 866 29.73 -31.12 -27.63
CA SER A 866 28.83 -31.25 -26.46
C SER A 866 29.56 -30.86 -25.18
N LEU A 867 28.85 -30.26 -24.21
CA LEU A 867 29.45 -29.87 -22.93
C LEU A 867 30.16 -31.03 -22.21
N ASN A 868 29.75 -32.28 -22.47
CA ASN A 868 30.28 -33.49 -21.87
C ASN A 868 31.36 -34.17 -22.72
N GLN A 869 31.94 -33.50 -23.71
CA GLN A 869 33.01 -34.05 -24.57
C GLN A 869 34.33 -33.32 -24.35
N PRO A 870 35.45 -33.95 -24.57
CA PRO A 870 36.79 -33.37 -24.46
C PRO A 870 36.94 -32.11 -25.33
N ILE A 871 37.77 -31.18 -24.85
CA ILE A 871 38.18 -29.99 -25.60
C ILE A 871 39.66 -29.74 -25.44
N ALA A 872 40.37 -29.56 -26.58
CA ALA A 872 41.79 -29.26 -26.61
C ALA A 872 42.09 -27.74 -26.62
N GLY A 873 43.29 -27.38 -26.23
CA GLY A 873 43.79 -26.01 -26.34
C GLY A 873 43.12 -25.01 -25.39
N VAL A 874 42.62 -25.48 -24.23
CA VAL A 874 42.15 -24.67 -23.12
C VAL A 874 43.05 -24.93 -21.91
N ALA A 875 43.76 -23.92 -21.45
CA ALA A 875 44.60 -24.01 -20.25
C ALA A 875 43.93 -23.34 -19.08
N VAL A 876 43.98 -23.94 -17.88
CA VAL A 876 43.52 -23.32 -16.65
C VAL A 876 44.47 -22.19 -16.26
N PRO A 877 44.02 -20.95 -16.03
CA PRO A 877 44.85 -19.83 -15.58
C PRO A 877 45.56 -20.13 -14.26
N ASP A 878 46.75 -19.58 -14.07
CA ASP A 878 47.56 -19.80 -12.86
C ASP A 878 46.83 -19.39 -11.57
N GLU A 879 46.07 -18.36 -11.61
CA GLU A 879 45.23 -17.89 -10.49
C GLU A 879 44.16 -18.91 -10.05
N LEU A 880 43.74 -19.81 -10.95
CA LEU A 880 42.79 -20.89 -10.69
C LEU A 880 43.49 -22.25 -10.46
N ASN A 881 44.78 -22.28 -10.19
CA ASN A 881 45.58 -23.50 -10.11
C ASN A 881 45.09 -24.47 -9.01
N GLU A 882 44.55 -23.93 -7.91
CA GLU A 882 43.95 -24.76 -6.85
C GLU A 882 42.70 -25.55 -7.32
N PHE A 883 41.97 -25.07 -8.35
CA PHE A 883 40.82 -25.73 -8.96
C PHE A 883 41.17 -26.55 -10.23
N LYS A 884 42.47 -26.59 -10.62
CA LYS A 884 42.89 -27.17 -11.89
C LYS A 884 42.39 -28.59 -12.10
N SER A 885 42.48 -29.44 -11.08
CA SER A 885 42.03 -30.84 -11.16
C SER A 885 40.52 -30.91 -11.43
N THR A 886 39.73 -30.11 -10.72
CA THR A 886 38.27 -30.06 -10.84
C THR A 886 37.85 -29.48 -12.18
N LEU A 887 38.44 -28.37 -12.61
CA LEU A 887 38.13 -27.71 -13.89
C LEU A 887 38.54 -28.60 -15.09
N THR A 888 39.68 -29.28 -14.99
CA THR A 888 40.13 -30.25 -16.03
C THR A 888 39.10 -31.39 -16.16
N ARG A 889 38.61 -31.93 -15.05
CA ARG A 889 37.62 -33.01 -15.04
C ARG A 889 36.29 -32.52 -15.54
N MET A 890 35.79 -31.36 -15.04
CA MET A 890 34.51 -30.78 -15.39
C MET A 890 34.42 -30.47 -16.89
N HIS A 891 35.45 -29.86 -17.44
CA HIS A 891 35.47 -29.47 -18.85
C HIS A 891 36.07 -30.52 -19.77
N GLN A 892 36.61 -31.64 -19.23
CA GLN A 892 37.37 -32.65 -19.98
C GLN A 892 38.46 -32.00 -20.85
N LEU A 893 39.35 -31.21 -20.21
CA LEU A 893 40.44 -30.52 -20.89
C LEU A 893 41.55 -31.53 -21.29
N GLU A 894 42.01 -31.45 -22.56
CA GLU A 894 43.11 -32.22 -23.11
C GLU A 894 44.43 -31.43 -23.18
#